data_6a5def26f84cd2c9940f36ecda809442
#
_entry.id   6a5def26f84cd2c9940f36ecda809442
#
_cell.length_a   1.000
_cell.length_b   1.000
_cell.length_c   1.000
_cell.angle_alpha   90.00
_cell.angle_beta   90.00
_cell.angle_gamma   90.00
#
_symmetry.space_group_name_H-M   'P 1'
#
loop_
_entity.id
_entity.type
_entity.pdbx_description
1 polymer ?
#
loop_
_entity_poly.entity_id
_entity_poly.type
_entity_poly.pdbx_seq_one_letter_code
_entity_poly.pdbx_strand_id
1 'polypeptide(L)'
;QANARLNYDESKTYGMGTSEGNNRFNKMEHILQYRPVNSLSGNDRDLITGDDDLIDDESNPMQSPILSAQEETKIRKIRSMQANGGFTFNFTKRFSFRNSTGMRYQISRQDIFYGEKSVTGKRSSINGNIAYNENGSFQTSNVFTYDYRGKIHKLNVMAGQEWISRWAKYLGAYATNFPNNDIGLNDMNLGTPSEIRSSVNDDDRLLSFFARANYNFREKYLLTATVRTDGSSKFADHNKWGFFPSVSVAWRMSEEEFVKKLNLFSDLKLRIGYGLAGNNRVASYTSLDLLTSTRYPIGESLSPGYATSGIPSADLKWESNKTLNIGIDMGFLEQRIIVSPEFYLNKSSNLLLNSRVPTSSGHKTMMRNIGRTSNIGFDLSITSVNIQKKNFTWTTNFNVSHNRNKIEALSGEQYFLEEARFGYDQKTHKIEVGKPIGQFYGYKTLGLYQVEDFDYNAKDQTYTLKEGIPYMSGTFNRSDIRPGMWKFDDRNGDKVIDDSDMTVIGNANPDFYGGLNNQFKYKGWDFNFFFTFSYGGEVLNATKLTNTKTATTNYSVLNIANSSNRWMTVNSEGQLITDPEEMAAINAGRTVACIYDMEMGDKYIHSWAVEDASYLRLSNLSLGYTFDRKKLRKFNVQSLRLYFTGSNLFVWTPYSGFDPEVSTKGNNLTPGVDYGAYPRNRSYVFGLNITF
;
A
#
# COMPACT_ATOMS: atom_id res chain seq x y z
N GLN A 1 2.65 12.43 -36.61
CA GLN A 1 1.55 11.64 -36.01
C GLN A 1 0.85 12.50 -34.97
N ALA A 2 -0.47 12.44 -34.94
CA ALA A 2 -1.29 13.06 -33.90
C ALA A 2 -2.29 12.05 -33.38
N ASN A 3 -2.55 12.06 -32.08
CA ASN A 3 -3.51 11.22 -31.41
C ASN A 3 -4.28 12.04 -30.38
N ALA A 4 -5.60 11.95 -30.39
CA ALA A 4 -6.47 12.54 -29.40
C ALA A 4 -7.33 11.45 -28.76
N ARG A 5 -7.47 11.50 -27.44
CA ARG A 5 -8.30 10.57 -26.66
C ARG A 5 -9.19 11.35 -25.71
N LEU A 6 -10.49 11.05 -25.77
CA LEU A 6 -11.48 11.53 -24.84
C LEU A 6 -11.95 10.34 -24.00
N ASN A 7 -11.98 10.51 -22.69
CA ASN A 7 -12.54 9.51 -21.77
C ASN A 7 -13.58 10.15 -20.87
N TYR A 8 -14.64 9.40 -20.64
CA TYR A 8 -15.61 9.64 -19.59
C TYR A 8 -15.68 8.39 -18.71
N ASP A 9 -15.58 8.58 -17.43
CA ASP A 9 -15.73 7.52 -16.42
C ASP A 9 -16.69 8.03 -15.33
N GLU A 10 -17.66 7.20 -14.97
CA GLU A 10 -18.53 7.43 -13.84
C GLU A 10 -18.49 6.18 -12.95
N SER A 11 -18.05 6.36 -11.72
CA SER A 11 -18.04 5.31 -10.70
C SER A 11 -18.95 5.68 -9.55
N LYS A 12 -19.84 4.77 -9.18
CA LYS A 12 -20.66 4.85 -7.97
C LYS A 12 -20.17 3.80 -7.00
N THR A 13 -19.76 4.24 -5.82
CA THR A 13 -19.35 3.35 -4.74
C THR A 13 -20.46 3.26 -3.73
N TYR A 14 -20.98 2.07 -3.53
CA TYR A 14 -21.96 1.80 -2.49
C TYR A 14 -21.24 1.49 -1.19
N GLY A 15 -21.72 2.10 -0.11
CA GLY A 15 -21.12 1.94 1.19
C GLY A 15 -19.74 2.57 1.26
N MET A 16 -19.00 2.11 2.21
CA MET A 16 -17.77 2.73 2.63
C MET A 16 -16.56 2.19 1.85
N GLY A 17 -15.57 3.05 1.55
CA GLY A 17 -14.28 2.65 0.99
C GLY A 17 -13.41 1.91 2.02
N THR A 18 -12.45 1.14 1.55
CA THR A 18 -11.64 0.22 2.37
C THR A 18 -10.50 0.87 3.14
N SER A 19 -10.23 2.15 2.92
CA SER A 19 -8.95 2.73 3.37
C SER A 19 -9.02 4.21 3.74
N GLU A 20 -10.19 4.78 3.93
CA GLU A 20 -10.27 6.22 4.18
C GLU A 20 -10.07 6.56 5.65
N GLY A 21 -8.97 7.12 5.87
CA GLY A 21 -8.43 8.17 6.74
C GLY A 21 -8.84 8.29 8.19
N ASN A 22 -10.03 7.92 8.57
CA ASN A 22 -10.45 8.04 9.95
C ASN A 22 -10.72 6.65 10.54
N ASN A 23 -9.80 6.23 11.36
CA ASN A 23 -9.60 4.85 11.83
C ASN A 23 -10.74 4.31 12.70
N ARG A 24 -11.52 5.20 13.31
CA ARG A 24 -12.67 4.86 14.14
C ARG A 24 -13.86 4.31 13.35
N PHE A 25 -13.85 4.43 12.01
CA PHE A 25 -14.98 4.12 11.13
C PHE A 25 -14.55 3.31 9.92
N ASN A 26 -13.62 2.39 10.12
CA ASN A 26 -13.34 1.38 9.11
C ASN A 26 -14.59 0.51 8.96
N LYS A 27 -15.08 0.39 7.74
CA LYS A 27 -16.33 -0.31 7.42
C LYS A 27 -16.27 -1.80 7.56
N MET A 28 -15.10 -2.37 7.28
CA MET A 28 -14.91 -3.79 7.49
C MET A 28 -14.92 -4.11 8.98
N GLU A 29 -14.31 -3.24 9.80
CA GLU A 29 -14.40 -3.35 11.26
C GLU A 29 -15.86 -3.27 11.74
N HIS A 30 -16.65 -2.34 11.21
CA HIS A 30 -18.09 -2.26 11.53
C HIS A 30 -18.86 -3.52 11.15
N ILE A 31 -18.57 -4.11 9.99
CA ILE A 31 -19.19 -5.37 9.56
C ILE A 31 -18.81 -6.50 10.53
N LEU A 32 -17.53 -6.57 10.91
CA LEU A 32 -17.03 -7.60 11.83
C LEU A 32 -17.58 -7.46 13.24
N GLN A 33 -17.80 -6.25 13.70
CA GLN A 33 -18.29 -5.92 15.04
C GLN A 33 -19.81 -5.88 15.15
N TYR A 34 -20.52 -5.80 14.02
CA TYR A 34 -21.97 -5.75 14.02
C TYR A 34 -22.57 -7.09 14.47
N ARG A 35 -23.71 -7.03 15.16
CA ARG A 35 -24.40 -8.22 15.66
C ARG A 35 -24.71 -9.22 14.54
N PRO A 36 -24.45 -10.54 14.75
CA PRO A 36 -24.71 -11.56 13.74
C PRO A 36 -26.18 -12.06 13.74
N VAL A 37 -26.96 -11.71 14.76
CA VAL A 37 -28.33 -12.17 14.96
C VAL A 37 -29.25 -11.00 15.26
N ASN A 38 -30.55 -11.16 14.94
CA ASN A 38 -31.60 -10.24 15.30
C ASN A 38 -31.91 -10.25 16.79
N SER A 39 -32.66 -9.23 17.23
CA SER A 39 -33.24 -9.23 18.56
C SER A 39 -34.18 -10.43 18.74
N LEU A 40 -34.34 -10.88 19.99
CA LEU A 40 -35.20 -12.01 20.34
C LEU A 40 -36.72 -11.76 20.08
N SER A 41 -37.09 -10.53 19.66
CA SER A 41 -38.48 -10.14 19.40
C SER A 41 -39.06 -10.68 18.09
N GLY A 42 -38.24 -11.30 17.21
CA GLY A 42 -38.70 -12.01 16.03
C GLY A 42 -39.28 -11.14 14.92
N ASN A 43 -39.09 -9.84 14.93
CA ASN A 43 -39.47 -8.94 13.87
C ASN A 43 -38.37 -8.83 12.83
N ASP A 44 -38.60 -9.36 11.63
CA ASP A 44 -37.68 -9.22 10.48
C ASP A 44 -37.37 -7.74 10.09
N ARG A 45 -38.14 -6.79 10.61
CA ARG A 45 -37.92 -5.36 10.46
C ARG A 45 -36.62 -4.87 11.10
N ASP A 46 -36.17 -5.49 12.21
CA ASP A 46 -35.02 -5.03 12.98
C ASP A 46 -33.68 -5.15 12.21
N LEU A 47 -33.59 -6.11 11.29
CA LEU A 47 -32.42 -6.21 10.39
C LEU A 47 -32.35 -5.10 9.34
N ILE A 48 -33.51 -4.62 8.90
CA ILE A 48 -33.63 -3.71 7.75
C ILE A 48 -33.85 -2.27 8.22
N THR A 49 -34.60 -2.06 9.30
CA THR A 49 -35.01 -0.73 9.73
C THR A 49 -34.11 -0.08 10.77
N GLY A 50 -33.35 -0.86 11.52
CA GLY A 50 -32.50 -0.34 12.62
C GLY A 50 -33.33 0.26 13.78
N ASP A 51 -34.64 -0.05 13.83
CA ASP A 51 -35.58 0.41 14.83
C ASP A 51 -35.50 -0.50 16.07
N ASP A 52 -34.33 -0.59 16.66
CA ASP A 52 -34.11 -1.38 17.89
C ASP A 52 -33.92 -0.41 19.06
N ASP A 53 -35.04 0.12 19.54
CA ASP A 53 -35.10 1.07 20.68
C ASP A 53 -34.46 0.52 21.98
N LEU A 54 -34.12 -0.76 22.03
CA LEU A 54 -33.59 -1.42 23.23
C LEU A 54 -32.05 -1.51 23.24
N ILE A 55 -31.36 -1.27 22.13
CA ILE A 55 -29.90 -1.39 22.00
C ILE A 55 -29.27 -0.08 21.52
N ASP A 56 -30.06 0.86 21.06
CA ASP A 56 -29.58 2.18 20.61
C ASP A 56 -29.31 3.09 21.81
N ASP A 57 -28.25 2.77 22.52
CA ASP A 57 -27.58 3.79 23.32
C ASP A 57 -27.06 4.88 22.34
N GLU A 58 -27.50 6.12 22.52
CA GLU A 58 -27.02 7.27 21.72
C GLU A 58 -25.50 7.39 21.72
N SER A 59 -24.82 6.75 22.68
CA SER A 59 -23.40 6.63 22.78
C SER A 59 -22.79 5.60 21.82
N ASN A 60 -23.57 4.66 21.28
CA ASN A 60 -23.06 3.61 20.40
C ASN A 60 -23.33 3.93 18.91
N PRO A 61 -22.29 4.24 18.15
CA PRO A 61 -22.40 4.61 16.74
C PRO A 61 -22.61 3.42 15.78
N MET A 62 -22.83 2.21 16.30
CA MET A 62 -23.01 1.01 15.48
C MET A 62 -24.34 1.06 14.76
N GLN A 63 -24.27 1.22 13.46
CA GLN A 63 -25.41 1.15 12.56
C GLN A 63 -25.38 -0.13 11.74
N SER A 64 -26.56 -0.59 11.29
CA SER A 64 -26.59 -1.69 10.31
C SER A 64 -25.72 -1.37 9.09
N PRO A 65 -24.73 -2.24 8.76
CA PRO A 65 -23.89 -2.04 7.60
C PRO A 65 -24.68 -1.95 6.29
N ILE A 66 -25.84 -2.62 6.21
CA ILE A 66 -26.74 -2.61 5.06
C ILE A 66 -27.40 -1.25 4.92
N LEU A 67 -27.99 -0.73 5.99
CA LEU A 67 -28.63 0.60 6.00
C LEU A 67 -27.60 1.70 5.73
N SER A 68 -26.46 1.63 6.39
CA SER A 68 -25.36 2.58 6.14
C SER A 68 -24.92 2.56 4.67
N ALA A 69 -24.81 1.39 4.05
CA ALA A 69 -24.45 1.25 2.65
C ALA A 69 -25.53 1.79 1.70
N GLN A 70 -26.80 1.69 2.05
CA GLN A 70 -27.91 2.20 1.24
C GLN A 70 -28.03 3.72 1.29
N GLU A 71 -27.77 4.32 2.44
CA GLU A 71 -27.88 5.76 2.65
C GLU A 71 -26.60 6.56 2.40
N GLU A 72 -25.52 5.88 2.09
CA GLU A 72 -24.29 6.53 1.66
C GLU A 72 -24.21 6.58 0.14
N THR A 73 -24.05 7.76 -0.41
CA THR A 73 -23.84 7.94 -1.84
C THR A 73 -22.44 8.52 -2.08
N LYS A 74 -21.63 7.83 -2.87
CA LYS A 74 -20.33 8.30 -3.34
C LYS A 74 -20.27 8.14 -4.85
N ILE A 75 -20.39 9.25 -5.56
CA ILE A 75 -20.33 9.28 -7.02
C ILE A 75 -19.11 10.07 -7.43
N ARG A 76 -18.28 9.48 -8.28
CA ARG A 76 -17.16 10.16 -8.91
C ARG A 76 -17.30 10.14 -10.41
N LYS A 77 -17.30 11.33 -11.02
CA LYS A 77 -17.38 11.54 -12.48
C LYS A 77 -16.06 12.14 -12.96
N ILE A 78 -15.39 11.46 -13.88
CA ILE A 78 -14.12 11.91 -14.44
C ILE A 78 -14.33 12.15 -15.93
N ARG A 79 -13.97 13.35 -16.37
CA ARG A 79 -13.85 13.69 -17.79
C ARG A 79 -12.40 14.03 -18.08
N SER A 80 -11.80 13.35 -19.02
CA SER A 80 -10.42 13.63 -19.40
C SER A 80 -10.25 13.72 -20.91
N MET A 81 -9.43 14.68 -21.31
CA MET A 81 -8.97 14.87 -22.67
C MET A 81 -7.45 14.72 -22.68
N GLN A 82 -6.95 13.95 -23.59
CA GLN A 82 -5.52 13.81 -23.84
C GLN A 82 -5.25 14.00 -25.34
N ALA A 83 -4.36 14.91 -25.67
CA ALA A 83 -3.89 15.14 -27.02
C ALA A 83 -2.36 14.98 -27.06
N ASN A 84 -1.88 14.16 -27.98
CA ASN A 84 -0.45 13.98 -28.21
C ASN A 84 -0.17 14.19 -29.69
N GLY A 85 0.86 14.94 -29.98
CA GLY A 85 1.34 15.17 -31.31
C GLY A 85 2.85 15.05 -31.38
N GLY A 86 3.37 14.77 -32.56
CA GLY A 86 4.81 14.76 -32.75
C GLY A 86 5.15 14.69 -34.21
N PHE A 87 6.29 15.23 -34.51
CA PHE A 87 6.89 15.15 -35.84
C PHE A 87 8.37 14.80 -35.74
N THR A 88 8.85 14.13 -36.78
CA THR A 88 10.28 13.86 -36.93
C THR A 88 10.71 14.47 -38.25
N PHE A 89 11.74 15.31 -38.20
CA PHE A 89 12.38 15.91 -39.38
C PHE A 89 13.76 15.27 -39.56
N ASN A 90 13.97 14.64 -40.70
CA ASN A 90 15.24 14.02 -41.05
C ASN A 90 16.05 14.98 -41.93
N PHE A 91 17.06 15.65 -41.36
CA PHE A 91 17.97 16.54 -42.12
C PHE A 91 18.81 15.73 -43.10
N THR A 92 19.24 14.54 -42.63
CA THR A 92 19.99 13.57 -43.43
C THR A 92 19.57 12.16 -43.06
N LYS A 93 20.10 11.13 -43.73
CA LYS A 93 19.90 9.72 -43.32
C LYS A 93 20.45 9.40 -41.93
N ARG A 94 21.28 10.28 -41.36
CA ARG A 94 21.93 10.07 -40.06
C ARG A 94 21.53 11.09 -39.00
N PHE A 95 21.00 12.24 -39.38
CA PHE A 95 20.69 13.32 -38.45
C PHE A 95 19.22 13.67 -38.53
N SER A 96 18.54 13.59 -37.38
CA SER A 96 17.11 13.87 -37.26
C SER A 96 16.81 14.72 -36.03
N PHE A 97 15.71 15.46 -36.12
CA PHE A 97 15.08 16.17 -35.03
C PHE A 97 13.69 15.58 -34.79
N ARG A 98 13.37 15.31 -33.55
CA ARG A 98 12.04 14.82 -33.12
C ARG A 98 11.46 15.75 -32.07
N ASN A 99 10.27 16.24 -32.34
CA ASN A 99 9.42 16.87 -31.32
C ASN A 99 8.31 15.89 -30.91
N SER A 100 8.01 15.85 -29.60
CA SER A 100 6.86 15.17 -29.03
C SER A 100 6.21 16.12 -28.05
N THR A 101 4.94 16.45 -28.27
CA THR A 101 4.18 17.36 -27.42
C THR A 101 2.90 16.67 -26.97
N GLY A 102 2.59 16.76 -25.69
CA GLY A 102 1.40 16.19 -25.08
C GLY A 102 0.70 17.16 -24.14
N MET A 103 -0.61 17.10 -24.15
CA MET A 103 -1.46 17.83 -23.20
C MET A 103 -2.48 16.86 -22.62
N ARG A 104 -2.68 16.97 -21.32
CA ARG A 104 -3.76 16.28 -20.60
C ARG A 104 -4.55 17.30 -19.79
N TYR A 105 -5.86 17.18 -19.85
CA TYR A 105 -6.78 17.96 -19.06
C TYR A 105 -7.81 17.03 -18.45
N GLN A 106 -8.09 17.17 -17.17
CA GLN A 106 -9.03 16.31 -16.45
C GLN A 106 -9.85 17.12 -15.45
N ILE A 107 -11.15 16.92 -15.48
CA ILE A 107 -12.08 17.38 -14.45
C ILE A 107 -12.63 16.14 -13.76
N SER A 108 -12.56 16.13 -12.42
CA SER A 108 -13.18 15.12 -11.57
C SER A 108 -14.16 15.81 -10.64
N ARG A 109 -15.44 15.43 -10.71
CA ARG A 109 -16.45 15.79 -9.71
C ARG A 109 -16.65 14.61 -8.78
N GLN A 110 -16.67 14.87 -7.50
CA GLN A 110 -16.96 13.89 -6.46
C GLN A 110 -18.12 14.39 -5.61
N ASP A 111 -19.19 13.60 -5.54
CA ASP A 111 -20.40 13.85 -4.78
C ASP A 111 -20.43 12.80 -3.65
N ILE A 112 -20.44 13.23 -2.40
CA ILE A 112 -20.54 12.37 -1.22
C ILE A 112 -21.71 12.84 -0.39
N PHE A 113 -22.62 11.94 -0.04
CA PHE A 113 -23.77 12.20 0.79
C PHE A 113 -23.93 11.10 1.84
N TYR A 114 -24.21 11.50 3.06
CA TYR A 114 -24.43 10.62 4.21
C TYR A 114 -25.82 10.90 4.76
N GLY A 115 -26.74 9.97 4.52
CA GLY A 115 -28.13 10.02 5.01
C GLY A 115 -28.23 9.74 6.50
N GLU A 116 -29.42 9.90 7.05
CA GLU A 116 -29.74 9.82 8.48
C GLU A 116 -29.33 8.49 9.12
N LYS A 117 -29.57 7.37 8.43
CA LYS A 117 -29.25 6.01 8.90
C LYS A 117 -27.83 5.57 8.58
N SER A 118 -27.00 6.44 7.99
CA SER A 118 -25.58 6.16 7.85
C SER A 118 -24.84 6.42 9.15
N VAL A 119 -23.70 5.71 9.37
CA VAL A 119 -22.84 5.93 10.55
C VAL A 119 -22.43 7.40 10.67
N THR A 120 -22.07 8.04 9.58
CA THR A 120 -21.64 9.44 9.56
C THR A 120 -22.83 10.38 9.78
N GLY A 121 -23.98 10.09 9.18
CA GLY A 121 -25.20 10.90 9.32
C GLY A 121 -25.76 10.90 10.73
N LYS A 122 -25.76 9.75 11.43
CA LYS A 122 -26.18 9.64 12.83
C LYS A 122 -25.28 10.46 13.76
N ARG A 123 -23.97 10.51 13.51
CA ARG A 123 -23.00 11.23 14.37
C ARG A 123 -22.90 12.72 14.12
N SER A 124 -22.99 13.11 12.86
CA SER A 124 -22.69 14.47 12.41
C SER A 124 -23.87 15.13 11.69
N SER A 125 -25.08 14.65 11.94
CA SER A 125 -26.28 14.95 11.19
C SER A 125 -26.20 14.56 9.70
N ILE A 126 -27.31 14.62 8.98
CA ILE A 126 -27.33 14.40 7.53
C ILE A 126 -26.41 15.44 6.87
N ASN A 127 -25.45 14.97 6.10
CA ASN A 127 -24.42 15.85 5.57
C ASN A 127 -23.92 15.39 4.20
N GLY A 128 -23.27 16.31 3.49
CA GLY A 128 -22.68 15.96 2.22
C GLY A 128 -21.75 17.02 1.66
N ASN A 129 -20.99 16.60 0.64
CA ASN A 129 -20.08 17.49 -0.04
C ASN A 129 -20.05 17.26 -1.54
N ILE A 130 -19.78 18.35 -2.28
CA ILE A 130 -19.47 18.33 -3.70
C ILE A 130 -18.05 18.88 -3.85
N ALA A 131 -17.20 18.13 -4.53
CA ALA A 131 -15.82 18.56 -4.79
C ALA A 131 -15.48 18.47 -6.28
N TYR A 132 -14.88 19.52 -6.80
CA TYR A 132 -14.33 19.59 -8.14
C TYR A 132 -12.80 19.64 -8.09
N ASN A 133 -12.17 18.74 -8.81
CA ASN A 133 -10.74 18.77 -9.04
C ASN A 133 -10.49 18.95 -10.53
N GLU A 134 -9.79 20.00 -10.90
CA GLU A 134 -9.34 20.30 -12.25
C GLU A 134 -7.82 20.12 -12.29
N ASN A 135 -7.33 19.20 -13.12
CA ASN A 135 -5.92 18.91 -13.26
C ASN A 135 -5.51 19.03 -14.71
N GLY A 136 -4.42 19.71 -14.97
CA GLY A 136 -3.83 19.81 -16.28
C GLY A 136 -2.35 19.52 -16.28
N SER A 137 -1.86 19.03 -17.41
CA SER A 137 -0.44 18.93 -17.67
C SER A 137 -0.13 19.20 -19.14
N PHE A 138 0.96 19.89 -19.35
CA PHE A 138 1.57 20.09 -20.66
C PHE A 138 3.00 19.58 -20.62
N GLN A 139 3.40 18.85 -21.65
CA GLN A 139 4.78 18.41 -21.81
C GLN A 139 5.23 18.56 -23.27
N THR A 140 6.47 18.93 -23.47
CA THR A 140 7.11 18.92 -24.78
C THR A 140 8.54 18.45 -24.66
N SER A 141 8.96 17.62 -25.61
CA SER A 141 10.31 17.08 -25.69
C SER A 141 10.87 17.31 -27.10
N ASN A 142 12.04 17.86 -27.15
CA ASN A 142 12.77 18.18 -28.37
C ASN A 142 14.09 17.42 -28.37
N VAL A 143 14.30 16.54 -29.36
CA VAL A 143 15.46 15.64 -29.38
C VAL A 143 16.13 15.67 -30.74
N PHE A 144 17.39 15.98 -30.75
CA PHE A 144 18.28 15.77 -31.88
C PHE A 144 18.95 14.40 -31.78
N THR A 145 19.01 13.65 -32.85
CA THR A 145 19.61 12.31 -32.88
C THR A 145 20.57 12.21 -34.08
N TYR A 146 21.77 11.73 -33.79
CA TYR A 146 22.75 11.35 -34.81
C TYR A 146 23.00 9.84 -34.77
N ASP A 147 22.84 9.14 -35.90
CA ASP A 147 22.92 7.68 -36.00
C ASP A 147 23.95 7.30 -37.06
N TYR A 148 25.07 6.74 -36.60
CA TYR A 148 26.15 6.21 -37.47
C TYR A 148 26.16 4.68 -37.37
N ARG A 149 26.00 4.01 -38.53
CA ARG A 149 25.97 2.55 -38.64
C ARG A 149 27.07 2.05 -39.57
N GLY A 150 28.27 1.96 -39.03
CA GLY A 150 29.39 1.28 -39.68
C GLY A 150 29.40 -0.22 -39.42
N LYS A 151 30.25 -0.96 -40.12
CA LYS A 151 30.40 -2.42 -39.93
C LYS A 151 31.04 -2.77 -38.58
N ILE A 152 31.96 -1.97 -38.11
CA ILE A 152 32.74 -2.18 -36.87
C ILE A 152 32.24 -1.28 -35.76
N HIS A 153 31.95 -0.03 -36.09
CA HIS A 153 31.52 1.00 -35.15
C HIS A 153 30.07 1.40 -35.44
N LYS A 154 29.22 1.32 -34.44
CA LYS A 154 27.87 1.89 -34.50
C LYS A 154 27.75 2.89 -33.34
N LEU A 155 27.32 4.10 -33.66
CA LEU A 155 27.20 5.19 -32.69
C LEU A 155 25.83 5.87 -32.86
N ASN A 156 25.07 5.92 -31.77
CA ASN A 156 23.84 6.69 -31.68
C ASN A 156 24.01 7.75 -30.59
N VAL A 157 23.97 9.02 -30.95
CA VAL A 157 24.04 10.12 -29.99
C VAL A 157 22.76 10.91 -30.07
N MET A 158 22.18 11.19 -28.92
CA MET A 158 21.02 12.06 -28.80
C MET A 158 21.27 13.15 -27.76
N ALA A 159 20.76 14.34 -28.05
CA ALA A 159 20.70 15.44 -27.09
C ALA A 159 19.32 16.10 -27.16
N GLY A 160 18.79 16.48 -26.05
CA GLY A 160 17.43 17.00 -26.01
C GLY A 160 17.13 17.86 -24.79
N GLN A 161 15.98 18.49 -24.90
CA GLN A 161 15.36 19.31 -23.88
C GLN A 161 13.92 18.83 -23.66
N GLU A 162 13.48 18.82 -22.44
CA GLU A 162 12.10 18.51 -22.05
C GLU A 162 11.56 19.57 -21.09
N TRP A 163 10.31 19.96 -21.31
CA TRP A 163 9.59 20.84 -20.42
C TRP A 163 8.26 20.21 -20.04
N ILE A 164 7.99 20.19 -18.74
CA ILE A 164 6.76 19.70 -18.15
C ILE A 164 6.20 20.79 -17.25
N SER A 165 4.91 21.07 -17.39
CA SER A 165 4.15 21.96 -16.51
C SER A 165 2.87 21.26 -16.09
N ARG A 166 2.59 21.28 -14.78
CA ARG A 166 1.37 20.73 -14.20
C ARG A 166 0.68 21.77 -13.35
N TRP A 167 -0.63 21.77 -13.37
CA TRP A 167 -1.46 22.60 -12.52
C TRP A 167 -2.64 21.82 -11.97
N ALA A 168 -3.13 22.24 -10.83
CA ALA A 168 -4.29 21.68 -10.16
C ALA A 168 -5.12 22.78 -9.53
N LYS A 169 -6.45 22.66 -9.65
CA LYS A 169 -7.40 23.52 -8.95
C LYS A 169 -8.40 22.65 -8.21
N TYR A 170 -8.76 23.07 -7.04
CA TYR A 170 -9.74 22.41 -6.20
C TYR A 170 -10.81 23.41 -5.79
N LEU A 171 -12.06 22.97 -5.83
CA LEU A 171 -13.22 23.67 -5.26
C LEU A 171 -14.10 22.63 -4.57
N GLY A 172 -14.36 22.83 -3.29
CA GLY A 172 -15.24 21.97 -2.49
C GLY A 172 -16.23 22.79 -1.69
N ALA A 173 -17.46 22.30 -1.60
CA ALA A 173 -18.51 22.82 -0.74
C ALA A 173 -19.03 21.69 0.14
N TYR A 174 -19.18 21.95 1.44
CA TYR A 174 -19.66 21.02 2.44
C TYR A 174 -20.83 21.64 3.21
N ALA A 175 -21.91 20.87 3.40
CA ALA A 175 -23.07 21.28 4.17
C ALA A 175 -23.51 20.15 5.11
N THR A 176 -24.09 20.54 6.24
CA THR A 176 -24.60 19.68 7.31
C THR A 176 -26.07 20.01 7.60
N ASN A 177 -26.73 19.24 8.47
CA ASN A 177 -28.10 19.47 8.91
C ASN A 177 -29.12 19.56 7.75
N PHE A 178 -29.02 18.67 6.75
CA PHE A 178 -30.09 18.53 5.78
C PHE A 178 -31.36 18.04 6.49
N PRO A 179 -32.55 18.51 6.10
CA PRO A 179 -33.79 18.13 6.76
C PRO A 179 -34.24 16.69 6.52
N ASN A 180 -33.81 16.09 5.41
CA ASN A 180 -34.06 14.68 5.04
C ASN A 180 -33.13 14.23 3.93
N ASN A 181 -33.27 12.96 3.51
CA ASN A 181 -32.44 12.34 2.48
C ASN A 181 -32.92 12.58 1.04
N ASP A 182 -34.15 13.08 0.83
CA ASP A 182 -34.88 12.97 -0.46
C ASP A 182 -34.22 13.72 -1.60
N ILE A 183 -33.78 14.94 -1.34
CA ILE A 183 -33.14 15.80 -2.35
C ILE A 183 -31.65 15.59 -2.42
N GLY A 184 -31.04 15.20 -1.32
CA GLY A 184 -29.61 14.97 -1.22
C GLY A 184 -28.78 16.19 -1.67
N LEU A 185 -27.76 15.94 -2.50
CA LEU A 185 -26.88 17.00 -3.02
C LEU A 185 -27.46 17.79 -4.21
N ASN A 186 -28.70 17.56 -4.61
CA ASN A 186 -29.31 18.33 -5.72
C ASN A 186 -29.62 19.78 -5.33
N ASP A 187 -29.80 20.03 -4.02
CA ASP A 187 -29.91 21.39 -3.48
C ASP A 187 -29.12 21.50 -2.17
N MET A 188 -27.91 22.02 -2.26
CA MET A 188 -27.05 22.27 -1.10
C MET A 188 -27.52 23.35 -0.14
N ASN A 189 -28.48 24.21 -0.58
CA ASN A 189 -29.03 25.28 0.26
C ASN A 189 -29.99 24.77 1.32
N LEU A 190 -30.50 23.55 1.18
CA LEU A 190 -31.32 22.90 2.20
C LEU A 190 -30.53 22.55 3.47
N GLY A 191 -29.25 22.38 3.34
CA GLY A 191 -28.32 22.16 4.48
C GLY A 191 -27.77 23.47 4.99
N THR A 192 -27.17 23.42 6.17
CA THR A 192 -26.37 24.51 6.74
C THR A 192 -24.98 24.48 6.11
N PRO A 193 -24.58 25.54 5.37
CA PRO A 193 -23.22 25.60 4.83
C PRO A 193 -22.17 25.54 5.96
N SER A 194 -21.27 24.58 5.89
CA SER A 194 -20.23 24.36 6.89
C SER A 194 -18.88 24.88 6.41
N GLU A 195 -18.50 24.55 5.18
CA GLU A 195 -17.19 24.91 4.66
C GLU A 195 -17.20 25.05 3.14
N ILE A 196 -16.55 26.09 2.65
CA ILE A 196 -16.17 26.23 1.24
C ILE A 196 -14.67 26.33 1.16
N ARG A 197 -14.05 25.44 0.38
CA ARG A 197 -12.58 25.43 0.15
C ARG A 197 -12.29 25.62 -1.32
N SER A 198 -11.31 26.48 -1.60
CA SER A 198 -10.70 26.55 -2.92
C SER A 198 -9.18 26.56 -2.80
N SER A 199 -8.50 25.96 -3.73
CA SER A 199 -7.05 26.04 -3.82
C SER A 199 -6.58 25.94 -5.27
N VAL A 200 -5.44 26.58 -5.54
CA VAL A 200 -4.76 26.56 -6.83
C VAL A 200 -3.31 26.18 -6.60
N ASN A 201 -2.84 25.21 -7.35
CA ASN A 201 -1.43 24.84 -7.45
C ASN A 201 -1.02 24.90 -8.92
N ASP A 202 -0.27 25.90 -9.32
CA ASP A 202 0.22 26.12 -10.69
C ASP A 202 1.76 26.11 -10.79
N ASP A 203 2.44 25.75 -9.71
CA ASP A 203 3.90 25.73 -9.63
C ASP A 203 4.47 24.31 -9.49
N ASP A 204 4.17 23.44 -10.47
CA ASP A 204 4.88 22.16 -10.63
C ASP A 204 5.48 22.11 -12.04
N ARG A 205 6.63 22.77 -12.20
CA ARG A 205 7.34 22.90 -13.48
C ARG A 205 8.68 22.19 -13.42
N LEU A 206 9.00 21.49 -14.50
CA LEU A 206 10.26 20.78 -14.68
C LEU A 206 10.86 21.15 -16.03
N LEU A 207 12.09 21.62 -16.04
CA LEU A 207 12.89 21.82 -17.23
C LEU A 207 14.10 20.92 -17.20
N SER A 208 14.30 20.14 -18.24
CA SER A 208 15.35 19.12 -18.28
C SER A 208 16.18 19.24 -19.55
N PHE A 209 17.47 19.04 -19.42
CA PHE A 209 18.40 18.86 -20.54
C PHE A 209 19.09 17.51 -20.39
N PHE A 210 19.23 16.79 -21.47
CA PHE A 210 19.84 15.47 -21.45
C PHE A 210 20.62 15.18 -22.74
N ALA A 211 21.65 14.34 -22.58
CA ALA A 211 22.39 13.77 -23.70
C ALA A 211 22.68 12.30 -23.42
N ARG A 212 22.65 11.48 -24.45
CA ARG A 212 22.98 10.04 -24.38
C ARG A 212 23.83 9.66 -25.60
N ALA A 213 24.85 8.87 -25.35
CA ALA A 213 25.64 8.22 -26.38
C ALA A 213 25.54 6.69 -26.18
N ASN A 214 25.12 5.99 -27.22
CA ASN A 214 25.19 4.54 -27.32
C ASN A 214 26.26 4.18 -28.35
N TYR A 215 27.28 3.49 -27.91
CA TYR A 215 28.38 3.04 -28.74
C TYR A 215 28.45 1.51 -28.76
N ASN A 216 28.56 0.93 -29.94
CA ASN A 216 28.69 -0.50 -30.15
C ASN A 216 29.92 -0.75 -30.98
N PHE A 217 30.87 -1.50 -30.42
CA PHE A 217 32.10 -1.88 -31.09
C PHE A 217 32.08 -3.38 -31.43
N ARG A 218 32.12 -3.69 -32.72
CA ARG A 218 32.14 -5.04 -33.28
C ARG A 218 30.94 -5.93 -32.81
N GLU A 219 29.87 -5.32 -32.39
CA GLU A 219 28.72 -6.03 -31.79
C GLU A 219 29.06 -6.83 -30.50
N LYS A 220 30.26 -6.66 -29.97
CA LYS A 220 30.77 -7.33 -28.77
C LYS A 220 30.73 -6.43 -27.55
N TYR A 221 31.20 -5.20 -27.68
CA TYR A 221 31.32 -4.25 -26.58
C TYR A 221 30.35 -3.11 -26.78
N LEU A 222 29.42 -2.97 -25.81
CA LEU A 222 28.40 -1.94 -25.85
C LEU A 222 28.61 -0.99 -24.68
N LEU A 223 28.59 0.31 -24.97
CA LEU A 223 28.68 1.37 -23.95
C LEU A 223 27.49 2.30 -24.12
N THR A 224 26.80 2.59 -23.05
CA THR A 224 25.81 3.66 -22.97
C THR A 224 26.25 4.65 -21.90
N ALA A 225 26.36 5.92 -22.26
CA ALA A 225 26.59 7.01 -21.33
C ALA A 225 25.45 8.03 -21.46
N THR A 226 24.87 8.43 -20.32
CA THR A 226 23.80 9.42 -20.27
C THR A 226 24.13 10.47 -19.23
N VAL A 227 23.86 11.72 -19.55
CA VAL A 227 23.87 12.83 -18.61
C VAL A 227 22.52 13.53 -18.69
N ARG A 228 21.95 13.86 -17.52
CA ARG A 228 20.71 14.59 -17.40
C ARG A 228 20.81 15.63 -16.29
N THR A 229 20.28 16.80 -16.54
CA THR A 229 20.10 17.83 -15.54
C THR A 229 18.65 18.28 -15.54
N ASP A 230 18.04 18.34 -14.35
CA ASP A 230 16.63 18.65 -14.15
C ASP A 230 16.49 19.85 -13.21
N GLY A 231 15.77 20.87 -13.65
CA GLY A 231 15.42 22.04 -12.83
C GLY A 231 13.95 21.97 -12.43
N SER A 232 13.67 21.95 -11.11
CA SER A 232 12.32 21.88 -10.55
C SER A 232 11.94 23.18 -9.84
N SER A 233 10.72 23.69 -10.09
CA SER A 233 10.18 24.86 -9.40
C SER A 233 9.93 24.62 -7.91
N LYS A 234 9.85 23.37 -7.47
CA LYS A 234 9.53 23.01 -6.07
C LYS A 234 10.65 23.33 -5.07
N PHE A 235 11.86 23.55 -5.56
CA PHE A 235 13.03 23.89 -4.75
C PHE A 235 13.40 25.37 -4.87
N ALA A 236 14.05 25.91 -3.84
CA ALA A 236 14.58 27.27 -3.86
C ALA A 236 15.66 27.45 -4.94
N ASP A 237 15.94 28.68 -5.33
CA ASP A 237 16.76 29.03 -6.51
C ASP A 237 18.13 28.35 -6.57
N HIS A 238 18.80 28.25 -5.44
CA HIS A 238 20.13 27.63 -5.34
C HIS A 238 20.12 26.10 -5.38
N ASN A 239 18.96 25.44 -5.23
CA ASN A 239 18.80 23.98 -5.20
C ASN A 239 17.88 23.42 -6.31
N LYS A 240 17.41 24.28 -7.24
CA LYS A 240 16.50 23.88 -8.32
C LYS A 240 17.07 22.79 -9.21
N TRP A 241 18.37 22.84 -9.50
CA TRP A 241 19.00 21.98 -10.47
C TRP A 241 19.63 20.74 -9.85
N GLY A 242 19.26 19.56 -10.35
CA GLY A 242 19.89 18.28 -10.06
C GLY A 242 20.67 17.75 -11.26
N PHE A 243 21.79 17.05 -11.03
CA PHE A 243 22.63 16.46 -12.07
C PHE A 243 22.69 14.93 -11.89
N PHE A 244 22.34 14.18 -12.95
CA PHE A 244 22.08 12.75 -12.91
C PHE A 244 22.83 12.02 -14.04
N PRO A 245 24.10 11.71 -13.88
CA PRO A 245 24.87 10.92 -14.83
C PRO A 245 24.61 9.43 -14.67
N SER A 246 24.72 8.68 -15.79
CA SER A 246 24.73 7.21 -15.75
C SER A 246 25.61 6.63 -16.85
N VAL A 247 26.19 5.47 -16.57
CA VAL A 247 27.00 4.72 -17.52
C VAL A 247 26.65 3.23 -17.40
N SER A 248 26.55 2.56 -18.53
CA SER A 248 26.45 1.09 -18.57
C SER A 248 27.34 0.51 -19.65
N VAL A 249 27.96 -0.61 -19.31
CA VAL A 249 28.81 -1.40 -20.21
C VAL A 249 28.20 -2.78 -20.33
N ALA A 250 28.15 -3.30 -21.54
CA ALA A 250 27.80 -4.69 -21.77
C ALA A 250 28.80 -5.35 -22.69
N TRP A 251 29.18 -6.57 -22.32
CA TRP A 251 30.09 -7.40 -23.09
C TRP A 251 29.37 -8.67 -23.55
N ARG A 252 29.19 -8.81 -24.85
CA ARG A 252 28.64 -10.01 -25.49
C ARG A 252 29.74 -11.06 -25.60
N MET A 253 29.94 -11.80 -24.50
CA MET A 253 30.98 -12.81 -24.39
C MET A 253 30.77 -13.96 -25.38
N SER A 254 29.51 -14.23 -25.77
CA SER A 254 29.17 -15.23 -26.79
C SER A 254 29.82 -14.96 -28.16
N GLU A 255 30.22 -13.72 -28.42
CA GLU A 255 30.93 -13.36 -29.67
C GLU A 255 32.44 -13.58 -29.62
N GLU A 256 32.99 -13.98 -28.44
CA GLU A 256 34.40 -14.26 -28.28
C GLU A 256 34.73 -15.72 -28.67
N GLU A 257 35.89 -15.93 -29.33
CA GLU A 257 36.29 -17.23 -29.84
C GLU A 257 36.43 -18.31 -28.73
N PHE A 258 36.88 -17.91 -27.54
CA PHE A 258 37.02 -18.83 -26.43
C PHE A 258 35.67 -19.31 -25.88
N VAL A 259 34.61 -18.48 -25.93
CA VAL A 259 33.23 -18.85 -25.55
C VAL A 259 32.57 -19.67 -26.65
N LYS A 260 32.76 -19.29 -27.94
CA LYS A 260 32.23 -20.06 -29.09
C LYS A 260 32.75 -21.49 -29.09
N LYS A 261 34.03 -21.71 -28.73
CA LYS A 261 34.64 -23.04 -28.67
C LYS A 261 34.00 -23.94 -27.60
N LEU A 262 33.38 -23.39 -26.56
CA LEU A 262 32.67 -24.15 -25.54
C LEU A 262 31.37 -24.79 -26.07
N ASN A 263 30.79 -24.25 -27.12
CA ASN A 263 29.54 -24.69 -27.75
C ASN A 263 28.39 -24.93 -26.74
N LEU A 264 28.42 -24.21 -25.64
CA LEU A 264 27.44 -24.32 -24.52
C LEU A 264 26.40 -23.22 -24.55
N PHE A 265 26.84 -21.99 -24.86
CA PHE A 265 26.00 -20.80 -24.80
C PHE A 265 25.56 -20.40 -26.21
N SER A 266 24.27 -20.19 -26.40
CA SER A 266 23.70 -19.53 -27.59
C SER A 266 23.70 -18.00 -27.45
N ASP A 267 23.74 -17.48 -26.23
CA ASP A 267 24.06 -16.10 -25.89
C ASP A 267 24.70 -16.06 -24.49
N LEU A 268 25.70 -15.21 -24.33
CA LEU A 268 26.31 -14.92 -23.02
C LEU A 268 26.73 -13.46 -23.01
N LYS A 269 26.09 -12.69 -22.12
CA LYS A 269 26.30 -11.26 -22.04
C LYS A 269 26.42 -10.81 -20.59
N LEU A 270 27.53 -10.17 -20.25
CA LEU A 270 27.76 -9.49 -18.96
C LEU A 270 27.30 -8.03 -19.10
N ARG A 271 26.56 -7.53 -18.12
CA ARG A 271 26.08 -6.14 -18.01
C ARG A 271 26.51 -5.54 -16.68
N ILE A 272 27.05 -4.32 -16.71
CA ILE A 272 27.38 -3.54 -15.52
C ILE A 272 26.87 -2.13 -15.76
N GLY A 273 26.06 -1.62 -14.86
CA GLY A 273 25.50 -0.28 -14.91
C GLY A 273 25.68 0.46 -13.59
N TYR A 274 26.03 1.73 -13.67
CA TYR A 274 26.03 2.65 -12.55
C TYR A 274 25.37 3.95 -12.94
N GLY A 275 24.47 4.45 -12.07
CA GLY A 275 23.75 5.68 -12.38
C GLY A 275 23.23 6.38 -11.14
N LEU A 276 22.98 7.67 -11.31
CA LEU A 276 22.29 8.52 -10.37
C LEU A 276 20.91 8.87 -10.93
N ALA A 277 19.88 8.80 -10.06
CA ALA A 277 18.54 9.28 -10.34
C ALA A 277 18.11 10.26 -9.25
N GLY A 278 17.41 11.33 -9.64
CA GLY A 278 16.85 12.32 -8.73
C GLY A 278 15.37 12.06 -8.43
N ASN A 279 14.92 12.47 -7.25
CA ASN A 279 13.51 12.50 -6.89
C ASN A 279 13.15 13.87 -6.27
N ASN A 280 12.06 14.49 -6.77
CA ASN A 280 11.53 15.77 -6.29
C ASN A 280 10.14 15.64 -5.67
N ARG A 281 9.84 14.50 -5.03
CA ARG A 281 8.56 14.23 -4.37
C ARG A 281 8.38 15.06 -3.09
N VAL A 282 8.30 16.35 -3.26
CA VAL A 282 7.92 17.33 -2.23
C VAL A 282 6.71 18.10 -2.75
N ALA A 283 5.87 18.57 -1.84
CA ALA A 283 4.75 19.42 -2.23
C ALA A 283 5.27 20.73 -2.82
N SER A 284 4.54 21.31 -3.77
CA SER A 284 4.85 22.65 -4.27
C SER A 284 4.80 23.65 -3.11
N TYR A 285 5.62 24.67 -3.20
CA TYR A 285 5.72 25.76 -2.22
C TYR A 285 6.30 25.39 -0.83
N THR A 286 6.73 24.15 -0.57
CA THR A 286 7.30 23.74 0.73
C THR A 286 8.55 24.55 1.12
N SER A 287 9.24 25.13 0.14
CA SER A 287 10.39 26.01 0.38
C SER A 287 10.01 27.43 0.78
N LEU A 288 8.72 27.80 0.70
CA LEU A 288 8.20 29.13 0.98
C LEU A 288 7.54 29.20 2.36
N ASP A 289 7.51 30.38 2.94
CA ASP A 289 6.72 30.66 4.14
C ASP A 289 5.27 30.87 3.74
N LEU A 290 4.43 29.86 4.05
CA LEU A 290 3.02 29.85 3.69
C LEU A 290 2.15 30.17 4.88
N LEU A 291 1.09 30.91 4.62
CA LEU A 291 0.03 31.18 5.59
C LEU A 291 -1.19 30.30 5.28
N THR A 292 -1.82 29.81 6.33
CA THR A 292 -3.14 29.17 6.26
C THR A 292 -4.18 30.08 6.88
N SER A 293 -5.36 30.14 6.27
CA SER A 293 -6.50 30.86 6.86
C SER A 293 -6.98 30.11 8.11
N THR A 294 -7.25 30.86 9.15
CA THR A 294 -7.86 30.38 10.39
C THR A 294 -8.92 31.35 10.85
N ARG A 295 -9.72 30.95 11.82
CA ARG A 295 -10.73 31.83 12.40
C ARG A 295 -10.42 32.05 13.87
N TYR A 296 -10.45 33.29 14.28
CA TYR A 296 -10.24 33.71 15.69
C TYR A 296 -11.52 34.25 16.25
N PRO A 297 -11.89 33.94 17.51
CA PRO A 297 -12.97 34.58 18.18
C PRO A 297 -12.56 36.02 18.56
N ILE A 298 -13.28 37.01 18.07
CA ILE A 298 -13.17 38.42 18.48
C ILE A 298 -14.54 38.84 18.97
N GLY A 299 -14.70 38.91 20.29
CA GLY A 299 -15.99 39.05 20.93
C GLY A 299 -16.86 37.81 20.65
N GLU A 300 -18.07 38.02 20.18
CA GLU A 300 -19.03 36.93 19.82
C GLU A 300 -18.96 36.47 18.38
N SER A 301 -18.05 37.01 17.57
CA SER A 301 -17.91 36.66 16.15
C SER A 301 -16.57 36.01 15.83
N LEU A 302 -16.63 35.05 14.85
CA LEU A 302 -15.43 34.41 14.30
C LEU A 302 -14.89 35.24 13.14
N SER A 303 -13.77 35.91 13.37
CA SER A 303 -13.08 36.75 12.38
C SER A 303 -12.02 35.94 11.63
N PRO A 304 -11.90 36.13 10.27
CA PRO A 304 -10.83 35.48 9.52
C PRO A 304 -9.47 36.02 9.93
N GLY A 305 -8.49 35.13 10.03
CA GLY A 305 -7.11 35.45 10.32
C GLY A 305 -6.16 34.50 9.59
N TYR A 306 -4.87 34.66 9.84
CA TYR A 306 -3.82 33.85 9.22
C TYR A 306 -2.88 33.29 10.28
N ALA A 307 -2.46 32.06 10.08
CA ALA A 307 -1.40 31.42 10.84
C ALA A 307 -0.35 30.84 9.89
N THR A 308 0.88 30.67 10.36
CA THR A 308 1.91 29.97 9.57
C THR A 308 1.48 28.51 9.35
N SER A 309 1.55 28.02 8.10
CA SER A 309 1.15 26.65 7.76
C SER A 309 2.23 25.62 8.12
N GLY A 310 3.47 26.06 8.32
CA GLY A 310 4.62 25.23 8.65
C GLY A 310 5.90 26.06 8.69
N ILE A 311 7.01 25.41 8.98
CA ILE A 311 8.33 26.05 8.89
C ILE A 311 8.81 25.94 7.44
N PRO A 312 9.17 27.06 6.78
CA PRO A 312 9.69 27.04 5.41
C PRO A 312 11.00 26.25 5.34
N SER A 313 11.14 25.45 4.31
CA SER A 313 12.29 24.58 4.11
C SER A 313 13.10 25.05 2.88
N ALA A 314 13.74 26.21 3.00
CA ALA A 314 14.48 26.86 1.90
C ALA A 314 15.67 26.04 1.37
N ASP A 315 16.27 25.19 2.20
CA ASP A 315 17.45 24.39 1.84
C ASP A 315 17.12 23.03 1.20
N LEU A 316 15.83 22.78 0.92
CA LEU A 316 15.43 21.52 0.27
C LEU A 316 16.10 21.36 -1.09
N LYS A 317 16.60 20.15 -1.32
CA LYS A 317 17.23 19.71 -2.57
C LYS A 317 16.75 18.35 -3.00
N TRP A 318 17.14 17.95 -4.20
CA TRP A 318 16.85 16.65 -4.77
C TRP A 318 17.30 15.49 -3.88
N GLU A 319 16.42 14.51 -3.68
CA GLU A 319 16.86 13.20 -3.23
C GLU A 319 17.72 12.57 -4.33
N SER A 320 18.75 11.86 -3.94
CA SER A 320 19.65 11.17 -4.86
C SER A 320 19.63 9.67 -4.63
N ASN A 321 19.37 8.93 -5.67
CA ASN A 321 19.44 7.47 -5.66
C ASN A 321 20.58 6.99 -6.54
N LYS A 322 21.57 6.31 -5.97
CA LYS A 322 22.74 5.73 -6.63
C LYS A 322 22.52 4.23 -6.78
N THR A 323 22.50 3.76 -8.02
CA THR A 323 22.29 2.34 -8.33
C THR A 323 23.52 1.75 -9.02
N LEU A 324 24.05 0.69 -8.46
CA LEU A 324 24.96 -0.24 -9.12
C LEU A 324 24.17 -1.50 -9.47
N ASN A 325 24.29 -1.96 -10.71
CA ASN A 325 23.60 -3.13 -11.21
C ASN A 325 24.60 -4.00 -11.97
N ILE A 326 24.65 -5.30 -11.70
CA ILE A 326 25.49 -6.29 -12.37
C ILE A 326 24.61 -7.47 -12.76
N GLY A 327 24.53 -7.77 -14.05
CA GLY A 327 23.70 -8.85 -14.58
C GLY A 327 24.43 -9.69 -15.61
N ILE A 328 24.07 -10.96 -15.71
CA ILE A 328 24.53 -11.89 -16.72
C ILE A 328 23.33 -12.47 -17.43
N ASP A 329 23.24 -12.29 -18.75
CA ASP A 329 22.24 -12.97 -19.58
C ASP A 329 22.86 -14.21 -20.21
N MET A 330 22.30 -15.39 -19.94
CA MET A 330 22.80 -16.68 -20.42
C MET A 330 21.71 -17.37 -21.23
N GLY A 331 21.96 -17.62 -22.50
CA GLY A 331 21.09 -18.39 -23.38
C GLY A 331 21.70 -19.78 -23.65
N PHE A 332 20.89 -20.81 -23.52
CA PHE A 332 21.28 -22.19 -23.76
C PHE A 332 20.35 -22.84 -24.80
N LEU A 333 20.83 -23.88 -25.47
CA LEU A 333 20.05 -24.72 -26.40
C LEU A 333 19.30 -23.86 -27.44
N GLU A 334 20.02 -23.02 -28.17
CA GLU A 334 19.46 -22.11 -29.18
C GLU A 334 18.38 -21.18 -28.59
N GLN A 335 18.64 -20.55 -27.45
CA GLN A 335 17.74 -19.66 -26.71
C GLN A 335 16.48 -20.35 -26.13
N ARG A 336 16.45 -21.68 -26.05
CA ARG A 336 15.34 -22.39 -25.44
C ARG A 336 15.29 -22.23 -23.91
N ILE A 337 16.44 -22.02 -23.30
CA ILE A 337 16.54 -21.69 -21.87
C ILE A 337 17.34 -20.39 -21.76
N ILE A 338 16.73 -19.40 -21.14
CA ILE A 338 17.37 -18.10 -20.83
C ILE A 338 17.37 -17.93 -19.33
N VAL A 339 18.53 -17.67 -18.76
CA VAL A 339 18.74 -17.44 -17.33
C VAL A 339 19.41 -16.09 -17.15
N SER A 340 18.79 -15.20 -16.41
CA SER A 340 19.29 -13.83 -16.18
C SER A 340 19.34 -13.54 -14.68
N PRO A 341 20.44 -13.88 -13.97
CA PRO A 341 20.70 -13.38 -12.63
C PRO A 341 21.14 -11.93 -12.67
N GLU A 342 20.66 -11.16 -11.72
CA GLU A 342 20.99 -9.75 -11.55
C GLU A 342 21.21 -9.44 -10.07
N PHE A 343 22.29 -8.73 -9.78
CA PHE A 343 22.61 -8.21 -8.45
C PHE A 343 22.57 -6.69 -8.48
N TYR A 344 21.96 -6.08 -7.48
CA TYR A 344 21.92 -4.64 -7.37
C TYR A 344 22.26 -4.12 -5.98
N LEU A 345 22.83 -2.92 -5.95
CA LEU A 345 23.04 -2.11 -4.77
C LEU A 345 22.45 -0.71 -5.02
N ASN A 346 21.45 -0.36 -4.25
CA ASN A 346 20.74 0.90 -4.30
C ASN A 346 21.03 1.70 -3.04
N LYS A 347 21.53 2.94 -3.15
CA LYS A 347 21.75 3.85 -2.02
C LYS A 347 21.00 5.15 -2.25
N SER A 348 19.98 5.38 -1.42
CA SER A 348 19.25 6.65 -1.41
C SER A 348 19.81 7.58 -0.35
N SER A 349 20.02 8.82 -0.70
CA SER A 349 20.54 9.86 0.18
C SER A 349 19.77 11.15 0.02
N ASN A 350 19.86 12.03 1.01
CA ASN A 350 19.09 13.27 1.07
C ASN A 350 17.56 13.00 1.01
N LEU A 351 17.10 11.94 1.68
CA LEU A 351 15.67 11.62 1.71
C LEU A 351 14.89 12.76 2.33
N LEU A 352 13.77 13.12 1.70
CA LEU A 352 12.87 14.17 2.14
C LEU A 352 11.94 13.60 3.24
N LEU A 353 12.25 13.92 4.48
CA LEU A 353 11.53 13.43 5.66
C LEU A 353 11.08 14.60 6.54
N ASN A 354 9.94 14.43 7.22
CA ASN A 354 9.49 15.34 8.27
C ASN A 354 10.31 15.09 9.55
N SER A 355 11.22 15.99 9.86
CA SER A 355 11.99 15.99 11.10
C SER A 355 11.22 16.68 12.22
N ARG A 356 11.23 16.09 13.40
CA ARG A 356 10.67 16.74 14.59
C ARG A 356 11.45 18.00 14.91
N VAL A 357 10.75 19.02 15.36
CA VAL A 357 11.34 20.30 15.83
C VAL A 357 10.83 20.59 17.24
N PRO A 358 11.57 21.37 18.04
CA PRO A 358 11.11 21.80 19.36
C PRO A 358 9.73 22.47 19.26
N THR A 359 8.83 22.15 20.17
CA THR A 359 7.46 22.71 20.20
C THR A 359 7.44 24.22 20.40
N SER A 360 8.51 24.80 20.94
CA SER A 360 8.72 26.24 21.03
C SER A 360 8.75 26.97 19.68
N SER A 361 8.96 26.23 18.57
CA SER A 361 8.87 26.78 17.21
C SER A 361 7.42 26.99 16.73
N GLY A 362 6.42 26.56 17.49
CA GLY A 362 5.01 26.57 17.11
C GLY A 362 4.59 25.44 16.16
N HIS A 363 5.52 24.59 15.74
CA HIS A 363 5.27 23.48 14.80
C HIS A 363 5.81 22.17 15.34
N LYS A 364 5.23 21.05 14.87
CA LYS A 364 5.66 19.70 15.28
C LYS A 364 6.80 19.16 14.42
N THR A 365 6.81 19.51 13.15
CA THR A 365 7.76 18.96 12.16
C THR A 365 8.16 20.00 11.12
N MET A 366 9.33 19.77 10.50
CA MET A 366 9.84 20.52 9.35
C MET A 366 10.38 19.53 8.31
N MET A 367 10.11 19.77 7.04
CA MET A 367 10.66 18.93 5.94
C MET A 367 12.16 19.19 5.77
N ARG A 368 12.98 18.14 5.76
CA ARG A 368 14.43 18.21 5.59
C ARG A 368 14.98 17.05 4.74
N ASN A 369 16.15 17.26 4.13
CA ASN A 369 16.91 16.21 3.44
C ASN A 369 17.86 15.49 4.42
N ILE A 370 17.38 14.51 5.16
CA ILE A 370 18.09 13.97 6.32
C ILE A 370 18.25 12.47 6.38
N GLY A 371 17.62 11.72 5.53
CA GLY A 371 17.70 10.25 5.60
C GLY A 371 18.68 9.67 4.59
N ARG A 372 19.22 8.50 4.92
CA ARG A 372 19.93 7.61 3.99
C ARG A 372 19.48 6.18 4.17
N THR A 373 19.23 5.50 3.07
CA THR A 373 18.88 4.07 3.06
C THR A 373 19.68 3.34 2.01
N SER A 374 19.87 2.05 2.21
CA SER A 374 20.43 1.15 1.20
C SER A 374 19.52 -0.05 0.98
N ASN A 375 19.53 -0.56 -0.25
CA ASN A 375 18.89 -1.80 -0.64
C ASN A 375 19.88 -2.64 -1.40
N ILE A 376 20.08 -3.88 -0.96
CA ILE A 376 20.90 -4.88 -1.64
C ILE A 376 19.95 -5.99 -2.05
N GLY A 377 20.01 -6.40 -3.30
CA GLY A 377 19.11 -7.43 -3.79
C GLY A 377 19.71 -8.27 -4.90
N PHE A 378 19.02 -9.36 -5.12
CA PHE A 378 19.27 -10.33 -6.15
C PHE A 378 17.98 -10.69 -6.86
N ASP A 379 17.97 -10.60 -8.18
CA ASP A 379 16.87 -11.01 -9.04
C ASP A 379 17.31 -12.16 -9.94
N LEU A 380 16.51 -13.21 -10.05
CA LEU A 380 16.70 -14.29 -10.99
C LEU A 380 15.49 -14.42 -11.88
N SER A 381 15.70 -14.34 -13.19
CA SER A 381 14.69 -14.62 -14.20
C SER A 381 15.09 -15.83 -15.04
N ILE A 382 14.16 -16.77 -15.22
CA ILE A 382 14.34 -17.96 -16.05
C ILE A 382 13.18 -18.05 -17.04
N THR A 383 13.50 -18.05 -18.31
CA THR A 383 12.54 -18.36 -19.39
C THR A 383 12.93 -19.67 -20.05
N SER A 384 12.01 -20.62 -20.17
CA SER A 384 12.27 -21.93 -20.78
C SER A 384 11.18 -22.31 -21.76
N VAL A 385 11.57 -22.65 -22.98
CA VAL A 385 10.72 -23.32 -23.96
C VAL A 385 10.89 -24.84 -23.76
N ASN A 386 10.08 -25.41 -22.85
CA ASN A 386 10.19 -26.80 -22.42
C ASN A 386 9.93 -27.76 -23.59
N ILE A 387 8.86 -27.50 -24.34
CA ILE A 387 8.49 -28.27 -25.51
C ILE A 387 8.11 -27.34 -26.64
N GLN A 388 8.66 -27.60 -27.83
CA GLN A 388 8.31 -26.92 -29.07
C GLN A 388 8.13 -27.95 -30.19
N LYS A 389 6.87 -28.28 -30.46
CA LYS A 389 6.48 -29.14 -31.54
C LYS A 389 5.48 -28.43 -32.46
N LYS A 390 5.27 -28.95 -33.69
CA LYS A 390 4.36 -28.37 -34.68
C LYS A 390 2.98 -27.92 -34.12
N ASN A 391 2.40 -28.74 -33.25
CA ASN A 391 1.05 -28.50 -32.70
C ASN A 391 1.02 -28.27 -31.21
N PHE A 392 2.16 -28.32 -30.51
CA PHE A 392 2.21 -28.18 -29.06
C PHE A 392 3.44 -27.36 -28.64
N THR A 393 3.20 -26.30 -27.86
CA THR A 393 4.27 -25.51 -27.24
C THR A 393 4.00 -25.38 -25.77
N TRP A 394 5.03 -25.57 -24.95
CA TRP A 394 5.00 -25.30 -23.52
C TRP A 394 6.17 -24.39 -23.15
N THR A 395 5.85 -23.23 -22.59
CA THR A 395 6.81 -22.22 -22.14
C THR A 395 6.59 -21.95 -20.65
N THR A 396 7.69 -21.85 -19.91
CA THR A 396 7.70 -21.47 -18.49
C THR A 396 8.50 -20.20 -18.31
N ASN A 397 7.97 -19.25 -17.52
CA ASN A 397 8.70 -18.10 -17.02
C ASN A 397 8.66 -18.14 -15.50
N PHE A 398 9.83 -18.11 -14.88
CA PHE A 398 10.00 -18.07 -13.44
C PHE A 398 10.84 -16.86 -13.07
N ASN A 399 10.45 -16.16 -12.02
CA ASN A 399 11.26 -15.11 -11.43
C ASN A 399 11.21 -15.21 -9.91
N VAL A 400 12.33 -14.89 -9.27
CA VAL A 400 12.44 -14.77 -7.82
C VAL A 400 13.35 -13.60 -7.50
N SER A 401 12.95 -12.84 -6.49
CA SER A 401 13.67 -11.66 -5.99
C SER A 401 13.91 -11.79 -4.49
N HIS A 402 15.08 -11.35 -4.06
CA HIS A 402 15.43 -11.11 -2.66
C HIS A 402 15.89 -9.66 -2.51
N ASN A 403 15.37 -8.94 -1.53
CA ASN A 403 15.78 -7.58 -1.24
C ASN A 403 15.95 -7.37 0.26
N ARG A 404 17.08 -6.79 0.64
CA ARG A 404 17.36 -6.40 2.02
C ARG A 404 17.54 -4.90 2.09
N ASN A 405 16.60 -4.22 2.72
CA ASN A 405 16.72 -2.79 2.99
C ASN A 405 17.42 -2.52 4.32
N LYS A 406 18.05 -1.34 4.44
CA LYS A 406 18.72 -0.88 5.64
C LYS A 406 18.67 0.63 5.74
N ILE A 407 18.38 1.14 6.93
CA ILE A 407 18.50 2.55 7.25
C ILE A 407 19.97 2.84 7.59
N GLU A 408 20.59 3.71 6.82
CA GLU A 408 22.01 4.06 7.01
C GLU A 408 22.19 5.27 7.93
N ALA A 409 21.25 6.20 7.92
CA ALA A 409 21.24 7.38 8.79
C ALA A 409 19.84 8.00 8.88
N LEU A 410 19.59 8.60 10.03
CA LEU A 410 18.44 9.47 10.33
C LEU A 410 18.96 10.86 10.74
N SER A 411 18.09 11.78 11.13
CA SER A 411 18.38 13.19 11.43
C SER A 411 19.18 13.48 12.72
N GLY A 412 20.09 12.61 13.10
CA GLY A 412 20.84 12.69 14.35
C GLY A 412 20.27 11.79 15.45
N GLU A 413 19.08 11.27 15.27
CA GLU A 413 18.47 10.26 16.15
C GLU A 413 18.94 8.86 15.77
N GLN A 414 19.07 7.95 16.75
CA GLN A 414 19.36 6.55 16.49
C GLN A 414 18.12 5.79 16.03
N TYR A 415 16.95 6.17 16.51
CA TYR A 415 15.66 5.66 16.09
C TYR A 415 14.53 6.66 16.37
N PHE A 416 13.40 6.45 15.72
CA PHE A 416 12.13 7.03 16.09
C PHE A 416 11.00 6.01 15.90
N LEU A 417 9.86 6.26 16.53
CA LEU A 417 8.69 5.40 16.47
C LEU A 417 7.63 6.03 15.59
N GLU A 418 7.07 5.22 14.70
CA GLU A 418 5.95 5.58 13.82
C GLU A 418 4.68 4.82 14.19
N GLU A 419 3.54 5.44 13.93
CA GLU A 419 2.24 4.85 14.20
C GLU A 419 1.49 4.55 12.89
N ALA A 420 0.98 3.32 12.77
CA ALA A 420 -0.07 3.00 11.84
C ALA A 420 -1.41 3.17 12.58
N ARG A 421 -2.09 4.27 12.34
CA ARG A 421 -3.35 4.59 13.04
C ARG A 421 -4.44 3.57 12.74
N PHE A 422 -4.86 2.82 13.73
CA PHE A 422 -5.97 1.87 13.67
C PHE A 422 -6.81 1.94 14.96
N GLY A 423 -7.65 2.94 15.07
CA GLY A 423 -8.52 3.13 16.24
C GLY A 423 -7.84 3.78 17.45
N TYR A 424 -6.56 3.55 17.66
CA TYR A 424 -5.76 4.10 18.76
C TYR A 424 -4.46 4.71 18.24
N ASP A 425 -3.97 5.73 18.93
CA ASP A 425 -2.69 6.39 18.63
C ASP A 425 -1.54 5.60 19.27
N GLN A 426 -1.20 4.44 18.69
CA GLN A 426 -0.10 3.60 19.18
C GLN A 426 1.08 3.57 18.22
N LYS A 427 2.28 3.48 18.80
CA LYS A 427 3.52 3.29 18.06
C LYS A 427 3.61 1.84 17.61
N THR A 428 3.54 1.62 16.31
CA THR A 428 3.48 0.27 15.71
C THR A 428 4.79 -0.17 15.09
N HIS A 429 5.66 0.80 14.74
CA HIS A 429 6.89 0.54 14.01
C HIS A 429 8.07 1.26 14.62
N LYS A 430 9.22 0.57 14.65
CA LYS A 430 10.50 1.16 15.02
C LYS A 430 11.34 1.38 13.75
N ILE A 431 11.74 2.63 13.55
CA ILE A 431 12.60 3.05 12.45
C ILE A 431 13.98 3.32 13.06
N GLU A 432 14.93 2.40 12.85
CA GLU A 432 16.22 2.37 13.57
C GLU A 432 17.40 2.30 12.61
N VAL A 433 18.44 3.08 12.88
CA VAL A 433 19.70 3.05 12.12
C VAL A 433 20.31 1.66 12.18
N GLY A 434 20.74 1.15 11.03
CA GLY A 434 21.32 -0.19 10.90
C GLY A 434 20.30 -1.31 10.69
N LYS A 435 19.00 -1.04 10.79
CA LYS A 435 17.90 -2.00 10.68
C LYS A 435 17.05 -1.74 9.44
N PRO A 436 16.21 -2.72 9.02
CA PRO A 436 15.27 -2.51 7.93
C PRO A 436 14.08 -1.64 8.35
N ILE A 437 13.43 -0.98 7.37
CA ILE A 437 12.11 -0.40 7.53
C ILE A 437 11.09 -1.57 7.63
N GLY A 438 10.00 -1.38 8.40
CA GLY A 438 8.94 -2.39 8.53
C GLY A 438 9.08 -3.30 9.75
N GLN A 439 9.91 -2.93 10.72
CA GLN A 439 9.97 -3.61 12.01
C GLN A 439 8.77 -3.25 12.86
N PHE A 440 7.95 -4.26 13.22
CA PHE A 440 6.85 -4.09 14.19
C PHE A 440 7.44 -3.92 15.59
N TYR A 441 6.83 -3.00 16.35
CA TYR A 441 7.30 -2.63 17.67
C TYR A 441 6.15 -2.73 18.67
N GLY A 442 6.36 -3.43 19.77
CA GLY A 442 5.34 -3.68 20.78
C GLY A 442 5.84 -4.61 21.88
N TYR A 443 4.90 -5.15 22.64
CA TYR A 443 5.19 -6.07 23.73
C TYR A 443 5.33 -7.51 23.21
N LYS A 444 6.28 -8.24 23.75
CA LYS A 444 6.34 -9.68 23.55
C LYS A 444 5.41 -10.35 24.52
N THR A 445 4.41 -11.10 24.04
CA THR A 445 3.51 -11.84 24.91
C THR A 445 4.11 -13.18 25.35
N LEU A 446 3.93 -13.53 26.60
CA LEU A 446 4.22 -14.85 27.17
C LEU A 446 2.96 -15.74 27.25
N GLY A 447 1.86 -15.32 26.62
CA GLY A 447 0.55 -15.94 26.69
C GLY A 447 -0.34 -15.24 27.70
N LEU A 448 -1.04 -16.03 28.51
CA LEU A 448 -1.99 -15.53 29.50
C LEU A 448 -1.46 -15.77 30.91
N TYR A 449 -1.83 -14.91 31.85
CA TYR A 449 -1.62 -15.23 33.27
C TYR A 449 -2.36 -16.51 33.61
N GLN A 450 -1.63 -17.48 34.17
CA GLN A 450 -2.15 -18.77 34.58
C GLN A 450 -2.58 -18.72 36.05
N VAL A 451 -3.35 -19.72 36.50
CA VAL A 451 -3.81 -19.82 37.89
C VAL A 451 -2.65 -19.85 38.89
N GLU A 452 -1.51 -20.46 38.48
CA GLU A 452 -0.30 -20.56 39.29
C GLU A 452 0.39 -19.21 39.56
N ASP A 453 0.09 -18.20 38.77
CA ASP A 453 0.63 -16.85 38.97
C ASP A 453 -0.03 -16.12 40.16
N PHE A 454 -1.07 -16.71 40.75
CA PHE A 454 -1.88 -16.08 41.79
C PHE A 454 -1.89 -16.85 43.10
N ASP A 455 -2.08 -16.13 44.22
CA ASP A 455 -2.50 -16.66 45.49
C ASP A 455 -4.04 -16.61 45.55
N TYR A 456 -4.67 -17.74 45.87
CA TYR A 456 -6.11 -17.84 45.90
C TYR A 456 -6.61 -17.81 47.37
N ASN A 457 -7.56 -16.93 47.66
CA ASN A 457 -8.26 -16.88 48.94
C ASN A 457 -9.62 -17.59 48.81
N ALA A 458 -9.71 -18.78 49.36
CA ALA A 458 -10.93 -19.61 49.29
C ALA A 458 -12.12 -18.99 50.03
N LYS A 459 -11.90 -18.13 51.04
CA LYS A 459 -12.97 -17.49 51.81
C LYS A 459 -13.70 -16.42 51.00
N ASP A 460 -12.93 -15.62 50.28
CA ASP A 460 -13.44 -14.48 49.50
C ASP A 460 -13.53 -14.80 48.00
N GLN A 461 -13.10 -16.01 47.62
CA GLN A 461 -13.02 -16.48 46.22
C GLN A 461 -12.26 -15.52 45.30
N THR A 462 -11.17 -14.95 45.80
CA THR A 462 -10.38 -13.94 45.07
C THR A 462 -9.00 -14.44 44.73
N TYR A 463 -8.51 -14.00 43.55
CA TYR A 463 -7.15 -14.22 43.09
C TYR A 463 -6.33 -12.95 43.29
N THR A 464 -5.18 -13.07 43.94
CA THR A 464 -4.21 -11.97 44.11
C THR A 464 -2.94 -12.34 43.39
N LEU A 465 -2.48 -11.50 42.47
CA LEU A 465 -1.25 -11.75 41.72
C LEU A 465 -0.06 -11.84 42.69
N LYS A 466 0.71 -12.93 42.62
CA LYS A 466 1.85 -13.21 43.51
C LYS A 466 2.87 -12.09 43.46
N GLU A 467 3.54 -11.86 44.57
CA GLU A 467 4.67 -10.96 44.62
C GLU A 467 5.78 -11.44 43.68
N GLY A 468 6.38 -10.47 42.94
CA GLY A 468 7.43 -10.77 42.00
C GLY A 468 6.97 -11.15 40.60
N ILE A 469 5.66 -11.32 40.34
CA ILE A 469 5.13 -11.46 38.97
C ILE A 469 4.97 -10.08 38.37
N PRO A 470 5.58 -9.81 37.19
CA PRO A 470 5.50 -8.54 36.49
C PRO A 470 4.08 -8.22 36.03
N TYR A 471 3.69 -6.93 36.05
CA TYR A 471 2.43 -6.44 35.51
C TYR A 471 2.51 -4.95 35.16
N MET A 472 1.53 -4.42 34.44
CA MET A 472 1.45 -3.00 34.05
C MET A 472 0.99 -2.12 35.21
N SER A 473 1.86 -1.87 36.18
CA SER A 473 1.52 -1.14 37.42
C SER A 473 1.17 0.34 37.19
N GLY A 474 1.58 0.93 36.08
CA GLY A 474 1.21 2.30 35.69
C GLY A 474 -0.22 2.41 35.14
N THR A 475 -0.87 1.29 34.81
CA THR A 475 -2.21 1.25 34.22
C THR A 475 -3.21 0.52 35.11
N PHE A 476 -2.77 -0.55 35.78
CA PHE A 476 -3.61 -1.43 36.59
C PHE A 476 -3.08 -1.55 38.01
N ASN A 477 -3.96 -1.77 38.97
CA ASN A 477 -3.56 -2.22 40.31
C ASN A 477 -3.28 -3.72 40.25
N ARG A 478 -2.45 -4.22 41.16
CA ARG A 478 -2.19 -5.66 41.30
C ARG A 478 -3.46 -6.49 41.53
N SER A 479 -4.41 -5.88 42.24
CA SER A 479 -5.74 -6.48 42.50
C SER A 479 -6.64 -6.55 41.26
N ASP A 480 -6.33 -5.87 40.18
CA ASP A 480 -7.16 -5.86 38.97
C ASP A 480 -6.74 -6.98 37.99
N ILE A 481 -5.51 -7.49 38.16
CA ILE A 481 -5.00 -8.57 37.31
C ILE A 481 -5.70 -9.89 37.70
N ARG A 482 -6.13 -10.64 36.67
CA ARG A 482 -6.89 -11.89 36.81
C ARG A 482 -6.26 -13.02 36.00
N PRO A 483 -6.47 -14.29 36.35
CA PRO A 483 -6.15 -15.42 35.50
C PRO A 483 -6.84 -15.26 34.13
N GLY A 484 -6.08 -15.50 33.03
CA GLY A 484 -6.59 -15.39 31.70
C GLY A 484 -6.43 -14.00 31.03
N MET A 485 -5.89 -13.02 31.72
CA MET A 485 -5.46 -11.75 31.08
C MET A 485 -4.12 -11.92 30.35
N TRP A 486 -3.79 -11.03 29.41
CA TRP A 486 -2.51 -11.06 28.69
C TRP A 486 -1.32 -10.86 29.62
N LYS A 487 -0.30 -11.72 29.49
CA LYS A 487 0.96 -11.65 30.22
C LYS A 487 2.08 -11.26 29.26
N PHE A 488 2.79 -10.19 29.58
CA PHE A 488 3.90 -9.66 28.75
C PHE A 488 5.26 -9.96 29.38
N ASP A 489 6.29 -9.95 28.54
CA ASP A 489 7.69 -10.21 28.89
C ASP A 489 8.31 -8.96 29.54
N ASP A 490 8.76 -9.08 30.77
CA ASP A 490 9.53 -8.08 31.49
C ASP A 490 10.99 -8.22 31.05
N ARG A 491 11.41 -7.33 30.17
CA ARG A 491 12.72 -7.44 29.48
C ARG A 491 13.86 -6.86 30.27
N ASN A 492 13.60 -5.88 31.12
CA ASN A 492 14.62 -5.23 31.94
C ASN A 492 14.72 -5.87 33.34
N GLY A 493 13.75 -6.70 33.76
CA GLY A 493 13.73 -7.45 35.01
C GLY A 493 13.36 -6.62 36.24
N ASP A 494 12.74 -5.44 36.03
CA ASP A 494 12.38 -4.53 37.13
C ASP A 494 11.00 -4.85 37.74
N LYS A 495 10.29 -5.84 37.21
CA LYS A 495 8.96 -6.33 37.62
C LYS A 495 7.80 -5.36 37.31
N VAL A 496 8.07 -4.37 36.49
CA VAL A 496 7.09 -3.43 35.95
C VAL A 496 7.03 -3.60 34.45
N ILE A 497 5.86 -3.76 33.88
CA ILE A 497 5.68 -3.76 32.42
C ILE A 497 5.35 -2.34 31.98
N ASP A 498 6.23 -1.73 31.20
CA ASP A 498 6.06 -0.39 30.67
C ASP A 498 6.71 -0.24 29.28
N ASP A 499 6.82 0.99 28.77
CA ASP A 499 7.39 1.25 27.45
C ASP A 499 8.84 0.77 27.28
N SER A 500 9.58 0.54 28.40
CA SER A 500 10.97 0.03 28.35
C SER A 500 11.03 -1.46 27.99
N ASP A 501 9.92 -2.20 28.12
CA ASP A 501 9.80 -3.61 27.75
C ASP A 501 9.40 -3.82 26.29
N MET A 502 9.00 -2.74 25.60
CA MET A 502 8.67 -2.83 24.20
C MET A 502 9.89 -3.20 23.34
N THR A 503 9.68 -4.05 22.37
CA THR A 503 10.75 -4.55 21.50
C THR A 503 10.27 -4.74 20.06
N VAL A 504 11.19 -5.09 19.17
CA VAL A 504 10.84 -5.54 17.82
C VAL A 504 10.21 -6.93 17.93
N ILE A 505 8.95 -7.04 17.49
CA ILE A 505 8.13 -8.26 17.58
C ILE A 505 7.88 -8.92 16.23
N GLY A 506 8.39 -8.34 15.13
CA GLY A 506 8.28 -8.89 13.79
C GLY A 506 8.76 -7.94 12.70
N ASN A 507 8.66 -8.38 11.43
CA ASN A 507 9.12 -7.61 10.27
C ASN A 507 8.26 -7.87 9.03
N ALA A 508 7.77 -6.81 8.41
CA ALA A 508 6.91 -6.89 7.23
C ALA A 508 7.63 -7.28 5.92
N ASN A 509 8.97 -7.28 5.88
CA ASN A 509 9.70 -7.55 4.65
C ASN A 509 9.82 -9.04 4.36
N PRO A 510 9.44 -9.50 3.16
CA PRO A 510 9.64 -10.90 2.80
C PRO A 510 11.12 -11.21 2.51
N ASP A 511 11.51 -12.47 2.76
CA ASP A 511 12.82 -12.98 2.37
C ASP A 511 12.89 -13.18 0.85
N PHE A 512 11.85 -13.78 0.27
CA PHE A 512 11.75 -14.02 -1.17
C PHE A 512 10.34 -13.74 -1.68
N TYR A 513 10.27 -13.20 -2.89
CA TYR A 513 8.99 -13.06 -3.61
C TYR A 513 9.21 -13.25 -5.10
N GLY A 514 8.16 -13.64 -5.81
CA GLY A 514 8.31 -13.91 -7.22
C GLY A 514 7.05 -14.45 -7.90
N GLY A 515 7.25 -15.05 -9.07
CA GLY A 515 6.16 -15.60 -9.85
C GLY A 515 6.58 -16.74 -10.76
N LEU A 516 5.61 -17.57 -11.08
CA LEU A 516 5.73 -18.70 -12.01
C LEU A 516 4.59 -18.66 -13.02
N ASN A 517 4.92 -18.42 -14.27
CA ASN A 517 3.99 -18.43 -15.38
C ASN A 517 4.23 -19.65 -16.29
N ASN A 518 3.18 -20.41 -16.57
CA ASN A 518 3.23 -21.49 -17.56
C ASN A 518 2.20 -21.24 -18.66
N GLN A 519 2.65 -21.34 -19.89
CA GLN A 519 1.83 -21.17 -21.08
C GLN A 519 1.90 -22.43 -21.94
N PHE A 520 0.75 -22.98 -22.28
CA PHE A 520 0.57 -24.13 -23.16
C PHE A 520 -0.23 -23.69 -24.38
N LYS A 521 0.21 -24.12 -25.54
CA LYS A 521 -0.52 -23.96 -26.78
C LYS A 521 -0.65 -25.32 -27.46
N TYR A 522 -1.87 -25.71 -27.79
CA TYR A 522 -2.13 -26.94 -28.50
C TYR A 522 -3.15 -26.71 -29.61
N LYS A 523 -2.69 -26.71 -30.86
CA LYS A 523 -3.53 -26.36 -32.02
C LYS A 523 -4.19 -24.99 -31.83
N GLY A 524 -5.53 -24.95 -31.73
CA GLY A 524 -6.28 -23.71 -31.44
C GLY A 524 -6.44 -23.37 -29.97
N TRP A 525 -6.06 -24.22 -29.05
CA TRP A 525 -6.14 -23.99 -27.60
C TRP A 525 -4.93 -23.25 -27.09
N ASP A 526 -5.17 -22.30 -26.20
CA ASP A 526 -4.17 -21.68 -25.36
C ASP A 526 -4.60 -21.76 -23.89
N PHE A 527 -3.69 -22.22 -23.04
CA PHE A 527 -3.88 -22.33 -21.61
C PHE A 527 -2.71 -21.65 -20.90
N ASN A 528 -3.01 -20.78 -19.94
CA ASN A 528 -2.02 -20.07 -19.15
C ASN A 528 -2.43 -20.08 -17.69
N PHE A 529 -1.47 -20.29 -16.81
CA PHE A 529 -1.65 -20.01 -15.38
C PHE A 529 -0.44 -19.29 -14.81
N PHE A 530 -0.71 -18.39 -13.89
CA PHE A 530 0.28 -17.56 -13.24
C PHE A 530 0.12 -17.62 -11.72
N PHE A 531 1.17 -18.11 -11.07
CA PHE A 531 1.31 -18.07 -9.63
C PHE A 531 2.18 -16.90 -9.22
N THR A 532 1.80 -16.23 -8.12
CA THR A 532 2.65 -15.31 -7.36
C THR A 532 2.88 -15.88 -5.98
N PHE A 533 4.05 -15.63 -5.41
CA PHE A 533 4.39 -16.07 -4.07
C PHE A 533 5.21 -15.01 -3.33
N SER A 534 5.09 -15.01 -2.00
CA SER A 534 5.92 -14.29 -1.07
C SER A 534 6.22 -15.21 0.12
N TYR A 535 7.41 -15.14 0.66
CA TYR A 535 7.84 -15.98 1.77
C TYR A 535 8.64 -15.15 2.78
N GLY A 536 8.41 -15.37 4.09
CA GLY A 536 9.20 -14.83 5.20
C GLY A 536 8.77 -13.44 5.69
N GLY A 537 7.77 -12.79 5.05
CA GLY A 537 7.19 -11.53 5.56
C GLY A 537 6.13 -11.79 6.63
N GLU A 538 5.99 -10.84 7.56
CA GLU A 538 4.97 -10.89 8.60
C GLU A 538 3.97 -9.74 8.45
N VAL A 539 2.79 -9.89 9.05
CA VAL A 539 1.73 -8.90 9.11
C VAL A 539 1.31 -8.68 10.56
N LEU A 540 1.19 -7.42 10.96
CA LEU A 540 0.52 -7.05 12.20
C LEU A 540 -1.00 -7.07 11.96
N ASN A 541 -1.66 -8.12 12.43
CA ASN A 541 -3.10 -8.32 12.32
C ASN A 541 -3.83 -7.52 13.41
N ALA A 542 -4.00 -6.22 13.18
CA ALA A 542 -4.71 -5.34 14.10
C ALA A 542 -6.22 -5.67 14.15
N THR A 543 -6.79 -6.23 13.07
CA THR A 543 -8.16 -6.75 13.04
C THR A 543 -8.36 -7.84 14.08
N LYS A 544 -7.37 -8.73 14.26
CA LYS A 544 -7.38 -9.77 15.27
C LYS A 544 -7.36 -9.19 16.70
N LEU A 545 -6.53 -8.17 16.95
CA LEU A 545 -6.49 -7.49 18.25
C LEU A 545 -7.83 -6.84 18.60
N THR A 546 -8.40 -6.10 17.66
CA THR A 546 -9.62 -5.30 17.93
C THR A 546 -10.88 -6.14 18.00
N ASN A 547 -10.94 -7.29 17.29
CA ASN A 547 -12.16 -8.07 17.14
C ASN A 547 -12.15 -9.42 17.91
N THR A 548 -11.24 -9.61 18.84
CA THR A 548 -11.27 -10.77 19.76
C THR A 548 -11.70 -10.40 21.18
N LYS A 549 -11.78 -9.11 21.49
CA LYS A 549 -12.25 -8.65 22.79
C LYS A 549 -13.77 -8.52 22.83
N THR A 550 -14.35 -8.74 24.00
CA THR A 550 -15.73 -8.42 24.31
C THR A 550 -15.77 -7.03 24.93
N ALA A 551 -16.16 -6.03 24.18
CA ALA A 551 -16.43 -4.69 24.69
C ALA A 551 -17.93 -4.39 24.58
N THR A 552 -18.40 -3.41 25.31
CA THR A 552 -19.79 -2.92 25.22
C THR A 552 -20.19 -2.43 23.83
N THR A 553 -19.20 -2.14 22.98
CA THR A 553 -19.38 -1.67 21.61
C THR A 553 -19.22 -2.76 20.54
N ASN A 554 -18.76 -3.97 20.90
CA ASN A 554 -18.56 -5.07 19.95
C ASN A 554 -19.65 -6.12 20.17
N TYR A 555 -20.61 -6.18 19.27
CA TYR A 555 -21.71 -7.17 19.31
C TYR A 555 -21.34 -8.50 18.64
N SER A 556 -20.17 -8.56 18.00
CA SER A 556 -19.60 -9.76 17.41
C SER A 556 -18.10 -9.79 17.61
N VAL A 557 -17.55 -10.98 17.67
CA VAL A 557 -16.10 -11.23 17.79
C VAL A 557 -15.67 -12.27 16.76
N LEU A 558 -14.38 -12.28 16.43
CA LEU A 558 -13.82 -13.28 15.53
C LEU A 558 -13.96 -14.69 16.12
N ASN A 559 -14.19 -15.68 15.26
CA ASN A 559 -14.39 -17.08 15.66
C ASN A 559 -13.21 -17.68 16.45
N ILE A 560 -12.00 -17.11 16.33
CA ILE A 560 -10.87 -17.54 17.17
C ILE A 560 -11.14 -17.31 18.66
N ALA A 561 -12.00 -16.35 19.01
CA ALA A 561 -12.41 -16.05 20.38
C ALA A 561 -13.65 -16.86 20.84
N ASN A 562 -13.85 -18.04 20.27
CA ASN A 562 -14.93 -18.96 20.67
C ASN A 562 -14.67 -19.60 22.04
N SER A 563 -15.67 -20.33 22.55
CA SER A 563 -15.62 -20.99 23.86
C SER A 563 -14.52 -22.05 24.00
N SER A 564 -13.92 -22.51 22.89
CA SER A 564 -12.80 -23.48 22.94
C SER A 564 -11.44 -22.81 23.08
N ASN A 565 -11.27 -21.58 22.60
CA ASN A 565 -9.98 -20.89 22.57
C ASN A 565 -9.85 -19.76 23.58
N ARG A 566 -10.98 -19.14 23.96
CA ARG A 566 -11.00 -18.08 24.96
C ARG A 566 -10.88 -18.66 26.37
N TRP A 567 -10.13 -17.99 27.22
CA TRP A 567 -10.11 -18.28 28.66
C TRP A 567 -11.52 -18.15 29.25
N MET A 568 -12.03 -19.22 29.83
CA MET A 568 -13.36 -19.28 30.42
C MET A 568 -13.32 -18.98 31.92
N THR A 569 -14.25 -18.16 32.35
CA THR A 569 -14.47 -17.84 33.78
C THR A 569 -15.76 -18.48 34.31
N VAL A 570 -16.50 -19.14 33.43
CA VAL A 570 -17.72 -19.90 33.75
C VAL A 570 -17.61 -21.31 33.17
N ASN A 571 -18.23 -22.26 33.85
CA ASN A 571 -18.31 -23.66 33.41
C ASN A 571 -19.40 -23.85 32.32
N SER A 572 -19.62 -25.11 31.91
CA SER A 572 -20.62 -25.46 30.87
C SER A 572 -22.06 -25.15 31.27
N GLU A 573 -22.32 -25.00 32.56
CA GLU A 573 -23.63 -24.68 33.13
C GLU A 573 -23.84 -23.17 33.30
N GLY A 574 -22.84 -22.34 32.97
CA GLY A 574 -22.87 -20.90 33.13
C GLY A 574 -22.57 -20.42 34.56
N GLN A 575 -22.11 -21.30 35.43
CA GLN A 575 -21.74 -20.97 36.80
C GLN A 575 -20.30 -20.45 36.85
N LEU A 576 -20.03 -19.47 37.71
CA LEU A 576 -18.68 -18.93 37.91
C LEU A 576 -17.75 -20.02 38.44
N ILE A 577 -16.61 -20.20 37.77
CA ILE A 577 -15.58 -21.12 38.23
C ILE A 577 -14.83 -20.48 39.40
N THR A 578 -15.00 -21.03 40.58
CA THR A 578 -14.36 -20.53 41.82
C THR A 578 -13.19 -21.41 42.25
N ASP A 579 -13.19 -22.69 41.86
CA ASP A 579 -12.12 -23.62 42.18
C ASP A 579 -10.90 -23.44 41.26
N PRO A 580 -9.68 -23.26 41.81
CA PRO A 580 -8.47 -23.07 41.00
C PRO A 580 -8.10 -24.28 40.14
N GLU A 581 -8.32 -25.50 40.61
CA GLU A 581 -7.98 -26.72 39.85
C GLU A 581 -8.94 -26.87 38.66
N GLU A 582 -10.24 -26.63 38.87
CA GLU A 582 -11.24 -26.60 37.81
C GLU A 582 -10.94 -25.50 36.78
N MET A 583 -10.58 -24.29 37.24
CA MET A 583 -10.21 -23.18 36.35
C MET A 583 -8.99 -23.52 35.51
N ALA A 584 -7.95 -24.09 36.09
CA ALA A 584 -6.75 -24.51 35.35
C ALA A 584 -7.06 -25.63 34.34
N ALA A 585 -7.87 -26.62 34.74
CA ALA A 585 -8.23 -27.74 33.86
C ALA A 585 -9.07 -27.31 32.64
N ILE A 586 -10.09 -26.46 32.85
CA ILE A 586 -10.96 -25.96 31.75
C ILE A 586 -10.17 -25.06 30.79
N ASN A 587 -9.18 -24.34 31.31
CA ASN A 587 -8.43 -23.35 30.50
C ASN A 587 -7.10 -23.87 29.94
N ALA A 588 -6.77 -25.12 30.16
CA ALA A 588 -5.53 -25.71 29.64
C ALA A 588 -5.45 -25.58 28.10
N GLY A 589 -4.36 -24.94 27.59
CA GLY A 589 -4.11 -24.77 26.16
C GLY A 589 -4.91 -23.64 25.46
N ARG A 590 -5.70 -22.87 26.19
CA ARG A 590 -6.43 -21.71 25.64
C ARG A 590 -5.48 -20.54 25.37
N THR A 591 -5.71 -19.82 24.27
CA THR A 591 -4.76 -18.82 23.74
C THR A 591 -5.36 -17.42 23.57
N VAL A 592 -6.64 -17.24 23.83
CA VAL A 592 -7.33 -15.94 23.75
C VAL A 592 -7.72 -15.50 25.15
N ALA A 593 -7.44 -14.25 25.47
CA ALA A 593 -7.67 -13.68 26.79
C ALA A 593 -9.14 -13.79 27.25
N CYS A 594 -9.34 -13.73 28.56
CA CYS A 594 -10.66 -13.72 29.18
C CYS A 594 -11.45 -12.43 28.87
N ILE A 595 -12.74 -12.43 29.21
CA ILE A 595 -13.62 -11.26 28.99
C ILE A 595 -13.23 -10.05 29.85
N TYR A 596 -12.49 -10.26 30.94
CA TYR A 596 -12.03 -9.18 31.81
C TYR A 596 -10.79 -8.44 31.30
N ASP A 597 -10.15 -8.93 30.23
CA ASP A 597 -9.00 -8.29 29.60
C ASP A 597 -9.42 -7.13 28.69
N MET A 598 -10.28 -6.25 29.22
CA MET A 598 -10.96 -5.23 28.42
C MET A 598 -10.04 -4.13 27.87
N GLU A 599 -8.85 -3.98 28.41
CA GLU A 599 -7.94 -2.91 28.04
C GLU A 599 -6.57 -3.35 27.53
N MET A 600 -6.13 -4.57 27.82
CA MET A 600 -4.81 -5.05 27.42
C MET A 600 -4.77 -5.55 25.96
N GLY A 601 -5.85 -6.16 25.48
CA GLY A 601 -5.87 -6.80 24.17
C GLY A 601 -5.84 -5.83 22.98
N ASP A 602 -6.42 -4.65 23.12
CA ASP A 602 -6.55 -3.68 22.02
C ASP A 602 -5.74 -2.39 22.22
N LYS A 603 -5.43 -2.05 23.46
CA LYS A 603 -4.59 -0.88 23.75
C LYS A 603 -3.12 -1.12 23.48
N TYR A 604 -2.66 -2.36 23.55
CA TYR A 604 -1.25 -2.72 23.48
C TYR A 604 -0.97 -3.65 22.31
N ILE A 605 -0.06 -3.22 21.46
CA ILE A 605 0.43 -4.03 20.34
C ILE A 605 1.37 -5.10 20.90
N HIS A 606 1.07 -6.36 20.61
CA HIS A 606 1.88 -7.47 21.08
C HIS A 606 2.04 -8.59 20.05
N SER A 607 3.03 -9.44 20.26
CA SER A 607 3.50 -10.45 19.32
C SER A 607 2.46 -11.50 18.91
N TRP A 608 1.38 -11.71 19.67
CA TRP A 608 0.29 -12.62 19.31
C TRP A 608 -0.44 -12.19 18.02
N ALA A 609 -0.44 -10.89 17.71
CA ALA A 609 -1.07 -10.36 16.51
C ALA A 609 -0.12 -10.30 15.30
N VAL A 610 1.15 -10.64 15.47
CA VAL A 610 2.09 -10.73 14.35
C VAL A 610 2.04 -12.13 13.79
N GLU A 611 1.70 -12.24 12.51
CA GLU A 611 1.47 -13.51 11.82
C GLU A 611 2.31 -13.62 10.55
N ASP A 612 2.68 -14.85 10.20
CA ASP A 612 3.37 -15.16 8.94
C ASP A 612 2.45 -14.83 7.74
N ALA A 613 2.91 -13.93 6.88
CA ALA A 613 2.21 -13.50 5.66
C ALA A 613 2.70 -14.21 4.40
N SER A 614 3.42 -15.31 4.54
CA SER A 614 3.84 -16.13 3.40
C SER A 614 2.62 -16.65 2.64
N TYR A 615 2.72 -16.65 1.30
CA TYR A 615 1.63 -17.15 0.47
C TYR A 615 2.08 -17.69 -0.88
N LEU A 616 1.23 -18.55 -1.44
CA LEU A 616 1.23 -18.93 -2.85
C LEU A 616 -0.17 -18.63 -3.41
N ARG A 617 -0.27 -17.81 -4.45
CA ARG A 617 -1.53 -17.37 -5.05
C ARG A 617 -1.62 -17.77 -6.51
N LEU A 618 -2.72 -18.40 -6.92
CA LEU A 618 -3.10 -18.52 -8.33
C LEU A 618 -3.74 -17.19 -8.76
N SER A 619 -2.88 -16.28 -9.22
CA SER A 619 -3.24 -14.90 -9.55
C SER A 619 -4.02 -14.79 -10.84
N ASN A 620 -3.70 -15.63 -11.83
CA ASN A 620 -4.41 -15.63 -13.10
C ASN A 620 -4.43 -17.04 -13.70
N LEU A 621 -5.56 -17.41 -14.28
CA LEU A 621 -5.74 -18.61 -15.10
C LEU A 621 -6.55 -18.20 -16.33
N SER A 622 -6.04 -18.53 -17.52
CA SER A 622 -6.71 -18.23 -18.78
C SER A 622 -6.76 -19.47 -19.67
N LEU A 623 -7.93 -19.74 -20.23
CA LEU A 623 -8.14 -20.78 -21.23
C LEU A 623 -8.82 -20.16 -22.44
N GLY A 624 -8.20 -20.27 -23.60
CA GLY A 624 -8.72 -19.73 -24.85
C GLY A 624 -8.78 -20.79 -25.96
N TYR A 625 -9.70 -20.57 -26.88
CA TYR A 625 -9.76 -21.35 -28.12
C TYR A 625 -9.93 -20.44 -29.32
N THR A 626 -8.98 -20.50 -30.24
CA THR A 626 -9.02 -19.79 -31.51
C THR A 626 -9.46 -20.74 -32.62
N PHE A 627 -10.56 -20.40 -33.25
CA PHE A 627 -11.14 -21.22 -34.34
C PHE A 627 -10.26 -21.18 -35.59
N ASP A 628 -10.26 -22.29 -36.32
CA ASP A 628 -9.51 -22.39 -37.59
C ASP A 628 -10.07 -21.41 -38.63
N ARG A 629 -9.20 -20.55 -39.14
CA ARG A 629 -9.52 -19.55 -40.17
C ARG A 629 -10.22 -20.14 -41.38
N LYS A 630 -9.89 -21.39 -41.80
CA LYS A 630 -10.52 -22.03 -42.95
C LYS A 630 -12.02 -22.22 -42.75
N LYS A 631 -12.46 -22.54 -41.50
CA LYS A 631 -13.87 -22.70 -41.13
C LYS A 631 -14.63 -21.36 -41.09
N LEU A 632 -13.94 -20.32 -40.72
CA LEU A 632 -14.49 -18.97 -40.53
C LEU A 632 -14.65 -18.17 -41.83
N ARG A 633 -13.90 -18.54 -42.87
CA ARG A 633 -13.87 -17.84 -44.16
C ARG A 633 -15.27 -17.75 -44.84
N LYS A 634 -16.12 -18.72 -44.60
CA LYS A 634 -17.51 -18.71 -45.08
C LYS A 634 -18.38 -17.59 -44.51
N PHE A 635 -17.96 -17.03 -43.36
CA PHE A 635 -18.67 -15.97 -42.65
C PHE A 635 -17.97 -14.59 -42.73
N ASN A 636 -16.96 -14.46 -43.62
CA ASN A 636 -16.13 -13.26 -43.73
C ASN A 636 -15.42 -12.87 -42.42
N VAL A 637 -15.20 -13.85 -41.53
CA VAL A 637 -14.49 -13.67 -40.26
C VAL A 637 -13.05 -14.12 -40.42
N GLN A 638 -12.10 -13.26 -40.12
CA GLN A 638 -10.65 -13.55 -40.16
C GLN A 638 -10.16 -14.33 -38.97
N SER A 639 -10.68 -14.00 -37.77
CA SER A 639 -10.33 -14.64 -36.51
C SER A 639 -11.50 -14.60 -35.55
N LEU A 640 -11.73 -15.73 -34.87
CA LEU A 640 -12.68 -15.84 -33.76
C LEU A 640 -11.98 -16.56 -32.62
N ARG A 641 -11.91 -15.90 -31.46
CA ARG A 641 -11.37 -16.50 -30.22
C ARG A 641 -12.37 -16.34 -29.10
N LEU A 642 -12.70 -17.46 -28.45
CA LEU A 642 -13.41 -17.51 -27.17
C LEU A 642 -12.38 -17.70 -26.06
N TYR A 643 -12.57 -17.02 -24.94
CA TYR A 643 -11.68 -17.22 -23.81
C TYR A 643 -12.40 -17.04 -22.47
N PHE A 644 -11.87 -17.72 -21.49
CA PHE A 644 -12.18 -17.58 -20.08
C PHE A 644 -10.94 -17.11 -19.35
N THR A 645 -11.09 -16.17 -18.43
CA THR A 645 -10.03 -15.74 -17.53
C THR A 645 -10.55 -15.65 -16.11
N GLY A 646 -9.88 -16.32 -15.19
CA GLY A 646 -10.11 -16.22 -13.76
C GLY A 646 -8.95 -15.49 -13.08
N SER A 647 -9.25 -14.57 -12.18
CA SER A 647 -8.24 -13.85 -11.40
C SER A 647 -8.42 -14.08 -9.91
N ASN A 648 -7.30 -14.14 -9.16
CA ASN A 648 -7.27 -14.36 -7.71
C ASN A 648 -8.06 -15.60 -7.26
N LEU A 649 -7.94 -16.72 -7.98
CA LEU A 649 -8.80 -17.89 -7.78
C LEU A 649 -8.54 -18.58 -6.44
N PHE A 650 -7.28 -18.73 -6.06
CA PHE A 650 -6.86 -19.42 -4.83
C PHE A 650 -5.66 -18.73 -4.21
N VAL A 651 -5.62 -18.73 -2.89
CA VAL A 651 -4.45 -18.35 -2.08
C VAL A 651 -4.26 -19.40 -0.99
N TRP A 652 -3.02 -19.87 -0.87
CA TRP A 652 -2.57 -20.74 0.21
C TRP A 652 -1.65 -19.91 1.10
N THR A 653 -1.99 -19.80 2.38
CA THR A 653 -1.28 -18.96 3.34
C THR A 653 -1.53 -19.45 4.77
N PRO A 654 -0.58 -19.35 5.68
CA PRO A 654 -0.81 -19.54 7.11
C PRO A 654 -1.49 -18.33 7.77
N TYR A 655 -1.58 -17.18 7.10
CA TYR A 655 -2.19 -15.97 7.62
C TYR A 655 -3.68 -16.17 7.92
N SER A 656 -4.11 -15.77 9.12
CA SER A 656 -5.49 -16.00 9.58
C SER A 656 -6.50 -14.96 9.08
N GLY A 657 -6.04 -13.80 8.59
CA GLY A 657 -6.88 -12.72 8.04
C GLY A 657 -7.34 -13.00 6.60
N PHE A 658 -8.01 -12.01 5.99
CA PHE A 658 -8.63 -12.17 4.67
C PHE A 658 -7.62 -12.30 3.52
N ASP A 659 -6.53 -11.56 3.56
CA ASP A 659 -5.52 -11.55 2.51
C ASP A 659 -4.12 -11.24 3.09
N PRO A 660 -3.10 -12.07 2.84
CA PRO A 660 -1.75 -11.82 3.36
C PRO A 660 -1.04 -10.64 2.71
N GLU A 661 -1.48 -10.17 1.53
CA GLU A 661 -0.92 -8.99 0.85
C GLU A 661 -1.63 -7.71 1.31
N VAL A 662 -1.65 -7.47 2.61
CA VAL A 662 -2.33 -6.32 3.19
C VAL A 662 -1.34 -5.26 3.68
N SER A 663 -1.71 -4.00 3.49
CA SER A 663 -1.09 -2.84 4.14
C SER A 663 -2.09 -1.70 4.13
N THR A 664 -2.92 -1.65 5.16
CA THR A 664 -4.13 -0.81 5.18
C THR A 664 -3.82 0.69 5.11
N LYS A 665 -2.62 1.11 5.52
CA LYS A 665 -2.30 2.53 5.67
C LYS A 665 -1.45 3.14 4.57
N GLY A 666 -0.94 2.38 3.62
CA GLY A 666 -0.19 2.89 2.47
C GLY A 666 1.01 3.78 2.80
N ASN A 667 1.45 3.84 4.05
CA ASN A 667 2.63 4.58 4.47
C ASN A 667 3.87 3.70 4.31
N ASN A 668 4.87 4.19 3.61
CA ASN A 668 6.12 3.46 3.38
C ASN A 668 6.92 3.15 4.66
N LEU A 669 6.70 3.89 5.74
CA LEU A 669 7.37 3.70 7.04
C LEU A 669 6.61 2.71 7.94
N THR A 670 5.34 2.44 7.67
CA THR A 670 4.50 1.53 8.45
C THR A 670 3.83 0.45 7.58
N PRO A 671 4.61 -0.38 6.84
CA PRO A 671 4.06 -1.44 6.01
C PRO A 671 3.52 -2.60 6.84
N GLY A 672 2.68 -3.45 6.22
CA GLY A 672 2.28 -4.74 6.77
C GLY A 672 1.30 -4.69 7.93
N VAL A 673 0.41 -3.69 8.01
CA VAL A 673 -0.65 -3.63 9.02
C VAL A 673 -1.99 -3.98 8.38
N ASP A 674 -2.69 -4.97 8.92
CA ASP A 674 -4.07 -5.30 8.56
C ASP A 674 -5.04 -4.75 9.61
N TYR A 675 -5.82 -3.75 9.21
CA TYR A 675 -6.91 -3.22 10.01
C TYR A 675 -8.18 -3.11 9.17
N GLY A 676 -8.99 -4.16 9.20
CA GLY A 676 -10.23 -4.26 8.44
C GLY A 676 -10.01 -4.09 6.93
N ALA A 677 -8.96 -4.68 6.39
CA ALA A 677 -8.69 -4.64 4.96
C ALA A 677 -9.78 -5.40 4.18
N TYR A 678 -10.25 -4.79 3.10
CA TYR A 678 -11.25 -5.44 2.25
C TYR A 678 -10.62 -6.61 1.49
N PRO A 679 -11.23 -7.81 1.50
CA PRO A 679 -10.67 -8.98 0.82
C PRO A 679 -10.59 -8.75 -0.69
N ARG A 680 -9.56 -9.29 -1.33
CA ARG A 680 -9.46 -9.28 -2.79
C ARG A 680 -10.56 -10.16 -3.38
N ASN A 681 -11.24 -9.62 -4.37
CA ASN A 681 -12.29 -10.36 -5.09
C ASN A 681 -11.69 -11.37 -6.07
N ARG A 682 -12.40 -12.47 -6.27
CA ARG A 682 -12.22 -13.36 -7.40
C ARG A 682 -13.01 -12.81 -8.58
N SER A 683 -12.43 -12.84 -9.76
CA SER A 683 -13.15 -12.43 -10.97
C SER A 683 -13.11 -13.51 -12.03
N TYR A 684 -14.20 -13.61 -12.77
CA TYR A 684 -14.39 -14.55 -13.87
C TYR A 684 -14.84 -13.77 -15.10
N VAL A 685 -14.04 -13.81 -16.15
CA VAL A 685 -14.30 -13.09 -17.39
C VAL A 685 -14.44 -14.07 -18.53
N PHE A 686 -15.56 -14.02 -19.21
CA PHE A 686 -15.78 -14.71 -20.49
C PHE A 686 -15.70 -13.68 -21.60
N GLY A 687 -14.88 -13.93 -22.59
CA GLY A 687 -14.65 -12.98 -23.67
C GLY A 687 -14.71 -13.61 -25.05
N LEU A 688 -15.06 -12.77 -26.00
CA LEU A 688 -15.16 -13.08 -27.42
C LEU A 688 -14.38 -12.03 -28.22
N ASN A 689 -13.38 -12.47 -29.00
CA ASN A 689 -12.68 -11.61 -29.95
C ASN A 689 -13.02 -12.03 -31.37
N ILE A 690 -13.56 -11.11 -32.15
CA ILE A 690 -13.86 -11.32 -33.58
C ILE A 690 -13.07 -10.29 -34.39
N THR A 691 -12.44 -10.73 -35.45
CA THR A 691 -11.82 -9.89 -36.48
C THR A 691 -12.46 -10.23 -37.83
N PHE A 692 -12.94 -9.22 -38.53
CA PHE A 692 -13.58 -9.35 -39.84
C PHE A 692 -12.59 -9.07 -40.97
#